data_265a06108ccb38f84d6ec5d944daa320
#
_entry.id   265a06108ccb38f84d6ec5d944daa320
#
_cell.length_a   1.000
_cell.length_b   1.000
_cell.length_c   1.000
_cell.angle_alpha   90.00
_cell.angle_beta   90.00
_cell.angle_gamma   90.00
#
_symmetry.space_group_name_H-M   'P 1'
#
loop_
_entity.id
_entity.type
_entity.pdbx_description
1 polymer ?
#
loop_
_entity_poly.entity_id
_entity_poly.type
_entity_poly.pdbx_seq_one_letter_code
_entity_poly.pdbx_strand_id
1 'polypeptide(L)'
;MNQLIDEGHKLNAVFGVHINDTESYPEAKGFNEELVDPTKRGWDWLDPSYFIKQRPDALSGRRYERFKELKQKAPNLDYIYVDVWGNQGESGWASRQLSKEINSLGWFTTNEFPNALEYDSVWNHWSAEKDYGGTTTKGFNSTIVRFIRNHQKDTWIISDNPLLGGAEFEAYEGWVGKTNFNTYRQKTFAINVPTKFLQHYQITNWETTTAADGQIYGTIKLANGAEKVTVTQADANSPRSITLNETEVLKGDAYLLPWNVNGQDKLYHWNPKGGTSTWSLDKKMQGKTNLHLYELTDQGRIDKGAIATTNNQVTIQAEANTPYVIAEPDSIEPMTFGTGTPFKDPGFNEANTLKNNWKVFRGDGEVKKDANGDYVFSSEKERTEIKQDINLPKPGKYSLYLNTETHDRKATVTVKIGGKKYTRTVNNSVAQNYIQADINHTSRKNPQYMQNMRIDFEIPDNAKKGSVTLAVDKGNSVTKFDDLRIVERQTDIMNPDKQTVIKQDFEDTQAVGLYPFVKGSAGGVEDPRIHLSERNEPYTQYGWNGNLVSDVLEGNWSLKAHKQGAGLMLQTIPQNIKFEPNKKYTVQFDYQTDGENVFTAGTINGELKNNNDFKPVGELTSTAADGQTKHYEAEIIGDASGNTTFGIFTTGADKDFIMDNFTVTVESKK
;
A
#
# COMPACT_ATOMS: atom_id res chain seq x y z
N MET A 1 11.01 -3.68 1.04
CA MET A 1 11.05 -3.64 -0.45
C MET A 1 11.70 -4.89 -1.04
N ASN A 2 12.99 -5.22 -0.79
CA ASN A 2 13.68 -6.34 -1.46
C ASN A 2 12.96 -7.68 -1.30
N GLN A 3 12.50 -8.01 -0.09
CA GLN A 3 11.74 -9.24 0.16
C GLN A 3 10.44 -9.31 -0.67
N LEU A 4 9.73 -8.19 -0.81
CA LEU A 4 8.53 -8.11 -1.66
C LEU A 4 8.86 -8.37 -3.13
N ILE A 5 9.96 -7.77 -3.63
CA ILE A 5 10.43 -7.99 -5.00
C ILE A 5 10.78 -9.46 -5.23
N ASP A 6 11.53 -10.07 -4.31
CA ASP A 6 11.95 -11.46 -4.41
C ASP A 6 10.76 -12.43 -4.42
N GLU A 7 9.74 -12.20 -3.59
CA GLU A 7 8.52 -13.01 -3.59
C GLU A 7 7.67 -12.77 -4.85
N GLY A 8 7.58 -11.54 -5.31
CA GLY A 8 6.87 -11.23 -6.54
C GLY A 8 7.53 -11.80 -7.80
N HIS A 9 8.85 -11.83 -7.87
CA HIS A 9 9.58 -12.49 -8.97
C HIS A 9 9.23 -13.97 -9.10
N LYS A 10 8.98 -14.68 -7.99
CA LYS A 10 8.51 -16.06 -8.02
C LYS A 10 7.15 -16.22 -8.70
N LEU A 11 6.38 -15.14 -8.74
CA LEU A 11 5.07 -15.06 -9.39
C LEU A 11 5.14 -14.41 -10.78
N ASN A 12 6.35 -14.18 -11.32
CA ASN A 12 6.61 -13.45 -12.57
C ASN A 12 6.09 -11.99 -12.58
N ALA A 13 5.97 -11.38 -11.42
CA ALA A 13 5.71 -9.95 -11.31
C ALA A 13 7.02 -9.16 -11.44
N VAL A 14 6.96 -7.97 -12.03
CA VAL A 14 8.09 -7.03 -12.10
C VAL A 14 7.80 -5.82 -11.24
N PHE A 15 8.84 -5.26 -10.63
CA PHE A 15 8.73 -4.19 -9.66
C PHE A 15 9.56 -2.98 -10.04
N GLY A 16 8.99 -1.82 -9.86
CA GLY A 16 9.66 -0.55 -10.07
C GLY A 16 9.40 0.45 -8.95
N VAL A 17 10.10 1.54 -9.01
CA VAL A 17 9.81 2.72 -8.21
C VAL A 17 9.43 3.88 -9.10
N HIS A 18 8.51 4.68 -8.61
CA HIS A 18 8.12 5.95 -9.17
C HIS A 18 9.12 7.01 -8.72
N ILE A 19 9.63 7.80 -9.65
CA ILE A 19 10.47 8.95 -9.36
C ILE A 19 9.93 10.18 -10.08
N ASN A 20 10.15 11.34 -9.47
CA ASN A 20 10.07 12.62 -10.13
C ASN A 20 11.49 13.21 -10.18
N ASP A 21 12.05 13.41 -11.38
CA ASP A 21 13.39 13.97 -11.56
C ASP A 21 13.33 15.40 -12.16
N THR A 22 12.16 16.02 -12.17
CA THR A 22 12.00 17.43 -12.60
C THR A 22 12.16 18.41 -11.47
N GLU A 23 11.84 18.01 -10.27
CA GLU A 23 11.86 18.82 -9.06
C GLU A 23 12.34 18.04 -7.84
N SER A 24 12.80 18.75 -6.83
CA SER A 24 13.34 18.15 -5.60
C SER A 24 12.87 18.93 -4.38
N TYR A 25 12.56 18.20 -3.32
CA TYR A 25 12.26 18.74 -2.01
C TYR A 25 13.54 18.98 -1.20
N PRO A 26 13.61 20.05 -0.40
CA PRO A 26 14.74 20.30 0.49
C PRO A 26 15.03 19.18 1.47
N GLU A 27 14.01 18.46 1.91
CA GLU A 27 14.09 17.33 2.82
C GLU A 27 14.71 16.08 2.15
N ALA A 28 14.68 16.02 0.83
CA ALA A 28 15.22 14.88 0.11
C ALA A 28 16.73 14.77 0.35
N LYS A 29 17.20 13.60 0.77
CA LYS A 29 18.62 13.32 1.03
C LYS A 29 19.52 13.60 -0.17
N GLY A 30 18.97 13.53 -1.37
CA GLY A 30 19.68 13.84 -2.61
C GLY A 30 19.61 15.31 -3.02
N PHE A 31 18.94 16.17 -2.26
CA PHE A 31 18.82 17.58 -2.57
C PHE A 31 20.20 18.27 -2.64
N ASN A 32 20.35 19.20 -3.57
CA ASN A 32 21.56 20.00 -3.69
C ASN A 32 21.20 21.41 -4.18
N GLU A 33 21.45 22.40 -3.36
CA GLU A 33 21.12 23.81 -3.62
C GLU A 33 21.76 24.34 -4.91
N GLU A 34 22.96 23.89 -5.27
CA GLU A 34 23.62 24.29 -6.49
C GLU A 34 22.95 23.74 -7.75
N LEU A 35 22.28 22.60 -7.62
CA LEU A 35 21.65 21.87 -8.72
C LEU A 35 20.15 22.15 -8.87
N VAL A 36 19.56 22.96 -8.01
CA VAL A 36 18.19 23.43 -8.14
C VAL A 36 18.13 24.90 -8.49
N ASP A 37 16.99 25.37 -8.98
CA ASP A 37 16.73 26.79 -9.20
C ASP A 37 15.94 27.36 -8.00
N PRO A 38 16.57 28.06 -7.06
CA PRO A 38 15.90 28.55 -5.85
C PRO A 38 14.84 29.62 -6.14
N THR A 39 14.80 30.16 -7.35
CA THR A 39 13.80 31.15 -7.78
C THR A 39 12.57 30.54 -8.43
N LYS A 40 12.62 29.23 -8.75
CA LYS A 40 11.55 28.51 -9.40
C LYS A 40 11.04 27.39 -8.49
N ARG A 41 9.85 27.60 -7.97
CA ARG A 41 9.11 26.57 -7.24
C ARG A 41 8.61 25.52 -8.22
N GLY A 42 8.77 24.26 -7.83
CA GLY A 42 8.08 23.14 -8.45
C GLY A 42 6.68 22.98 -7.91
N TRP A 43 6.15 21.78 -7.98
CA TRP A 43 4.85 21.47 -7.43
C TRP A 43 4.94 21.24 -5.91
N ASP A 44 4.30 22.12 -5.15
CA ASP A 44 4.25 22.08 -3.68
C ASP A 44 3.18 21.09 -3.22
N TRP A 45 3.42 19.81 -3.42
CA TRP A 45 2.43 18.81 -2.98
C TRP A 45 2.43 18.59 -1.46
N LEU A 46 3.56 18.23 -0.89
CA LEU A 46 3.72 18.07 0.56
C LEU A 46 4.43 19.26 1.16
N ASP A 47 5.56 19.60 0.59
CA ASP A 47 6.41 20.70 0.97
C ASP A 47 6.87 21.48 -0.27
N PRO A 48 7.45 22.68 -0.10
CA PRO A 48 7.97 23.45 -1.20
C PRO A 48 9.06 22.70 -1.97
N SER A 49 8.84 22.44 -3.26
CA SER A 49 9.83 21.86 -4.15
C SER A 49 10.50 22.91 -5.04
N TYR A 50 11.64 22.55 -5.63
CA TYR A 50 12.41 23.40 -6.54
C TYR A 50 12.79 22.63 -7.79
N PHE A 51 12.70 23.31 -8.96
CA PHE A 51 13.07 22.68 -10.22
C PHE A 51 14.56 22.36 -10.27
N ILE A 52 14.87 21.13 -10.70
CA ILE A 52 16.22 20.64 -10.90
C ILE A 52 16.78 21.24 -12.20
N LYS A 53 17.99 21.75 -12.14
CA LYS A 53 18.76 22.16 -13.33
C LYS A 53 19.29 20.92 -14.03
N GLN A 54 18.54 20.39 -14.98
CA GLN A 54 18.75 19.07 -15.57
C GLN A 54 20.16 18.82 -16.12
N ARG A 55 20.72 19.78 -16.83
CA ARG A 55 22.09 19.65 -17.39
C ARG A 55 23.16 19.65 -16.32
N PRO A 56 23.22 20.63 -15.41
CA PRO A 56 24.14 20.59 -14.29
C PRO A 56 24.04 19.32 -13.44
N ASP A 57 22.87 18.87 -13.13
CA ASP A 57 22.66 17.64 -12.33
C ASP A 57 23.22 16.40 -13.04
N ALA A 58 22.90 16.21 -14.32
CA ALA A 58 23.44 15.10 -15.11
C ALA A 58 24.96 15.20 -15.29
N LEU A 59 25.50 16.38 -15.64
CA LEU A 59 26.94 16.57 -15.92
C LEU A 59 27.80 16.51 -14.65
N SER A 60 27.25 16.84 -13.48
CA SER A 60 27.96 16.69 -12.19
C SER A 60 28.10 15.22 -11.78
N GLY A 61 27.36 14.32 -12.40
CA GLY A 61 27.28 12.91 -12.02
C GLY A 61 26.43 12.61 -10.77
N ARG A 62 25.89 13.64 -10.10
CA ARG A 62 25.11 13.49 -8.87
C ARG A 62 23.85 12.66 -9.08
N ARG A 63 23.15 12.85 -10.19
CA ARG A 63 21.99 12.04 -10.54
C ARG A 63 22.35 10.55 -10.67
N TYR A 64 23.42 10.25 -11.36
CA TYR A 64 23.87 8.88 -11.52
C TYR A 64 24.33 8.25 -10.20
N GLU A 65 24.93 9.02 -9.29
CA GLU A 65 25.25 8.54 -7.94
C GLU A 65 23.97 8.20 -7.14
N ARG A 66 22.92 9.02 -7.20
CA ARG A 66 21.62 8.71 -6.58
C ARG A 66 21.05 7.40 -7.11
N PHE A 67 21.10 7.17 -8.41
CA PHE A 67 20.65 5.89 -8.99
C PHE A 67 21.52 4.70 -8.55
N LYS A 68 22.82 4.87 -8.45
CA LYS A 68 23.70 3.81 -7.92
C LYS A 68 23.40 3.49 -6.46
N GLU A 69 23.13 4.49 -5.64
CA GLU A 69 22.70 4.28 -4.25
C GLU A 69 21.37 3.50 -4.19
N LEU A 70 20.40 3.87 -5.01
CA LEU A 70 19.14 3.13 -5.12
C LEU A 70 19.37 1.67 -5.55
N LYS A 71 20.26 1.45 -6.55
CA LYS A 71 20.60 0.10 -7.00
C LYS A 71 21.24 -0.74 -5.89
N GLN A 72 22.05 -0.16 -5.04
CA GLN A 72 22.63 -0.85 -3.88
C GLN A 72 21.56 -1.21 -2.85
N LYS A 73 20.59 -0.32 -2.60
CA LYS A 73 19.50 -0.54 -1.65
C LYS A 73 18.43 -1.50 -2.17
N ALA A 74 18.18 -1.52 -3.47
CA ALA A 74 17.17 -2.34 -4.14
C ALA A 74 17.75 -3.05 -5.38
N PRO A 75 18.65 -4.04 -5.19
CA PRO A 75 19.41 -4.66 -6.28
C PRO A 75 18.54 -5.39 -7.29
N ASN A 76 17.39 -5.92 -6.87
CA ASN A 76 16.49 -6.73 -7.69
C ASN A 76 15.35 -5.92 -8.33
N LEU A 77 15.36 -4.59 -8.18
CA LEU A 77 14.39 -3.71 -8.84
C LEU A 77 14.50 -3.84 -10.36
N ASP A 78 13.37 -3.89 -11.06
CA ASP A 78 13.33 -4.16 -12.50
C ASP A 78 13.28 -2.90 -13.35
N TYR A 79 12.55 -1.87 -12.90
CA TYR A 79 12.34 -0.67 -13.69
C TYR A 79 12.24 0.61 -12.84
N ILE A 80 12.43 1.72 -13.51
CA ILE A 80 12.17 3.07 -12.97
C ILE A 80 11.05 3.70 -13.78
N TYR A 81 10.00 4.14 -13.11
CA TYR A 81 8.94 4.96 -13.70
C TYR A 81 9.25 6.44 -13.45
N VAL A 82 9.43 7.18 -14.55
CA VAL A 82 9.73 8.61 -14.52
C VAL A 82 8.44 9.40 -14.74
N ASP A 83 7.99 10.06 -13.69
CA ASP A 83 6.78 10.88 -13.68
C ASP A 83 7.06 12.32 -14.11
N VAL A 84 6.04 13.01 -14.62
CA VAL A 84 6.02 14.43 -15.04
C VAL A 84 7.20 14.89 -15.92
N TRP A 85 8.01 14.01 -16.43
CA TRP A 85 9.12 14.34 -17.32
C TRP A 85 8.62 14.93 -18.64
N GLY A 86 9.15 16.05 -19.02
CA GLY A 86 8.73 16.81 -20.21
C GLY A 86 7.95 18.08 -19.91
N ASN A 87 7.40 18.25 -18.70
CA ASN A 87 6.71 19.47 -18.29
C ASN A 87 7.61 20.70 -18.26
N GLN A 88 8.93 20.50 -18.19
CA GLN A 88 9.94 21.56 -18.13
C GLN A 88 10.56 21.89 -19.48
N GLY A 89 10.04 21.34 -20.56
CA GLY A 89 10.64 21.52 -21.90
C GLY A 89 11.97 20.80 -22.10
N GLU A 90 12.42 20.01 -21.12
CA GLU A 90 13.64 19.23 -21.24
C GLU A 90 13.41 18.03 -22.14
N SER A 91 14.04 18.03 -23.28
CA SER A 91 13.92 17.00 -24.31
C SER A 91 15.28 16.69 -24.93
N GLY A 92 15.30 15.79 -25.89
CA GLY A 92 16.51 15.47 -26.64
C GLY A 92 17.62 14.91 -25.74
N TRP A 93 18.71 15.65 -25.58
CA TRP A 93 19.90 15.18 -24.86
C TRP A 93 19.58 14.81 -23.39
N ALA A 94 18.88 15.65 -22.67
CA ALA A 94 18.60 15.44 -21.26
C ALA A 94 17.75 14.16 -21.04
N SER A 95 16.72 13.96 -21.85
CA SER A 95 15.88 12.77 -21.83
C SER A 95 16.68 11.50 -22.12
N ARG A 96 17.51 11.52 -23.17
CA ARG A 96 18.33 10.37 -23.53
C ARG A 96 19.40 10.06 -22.47
N GLN A 97 19.96 11.09 -21.84
CA GLN A 97 20.94 10.90 -20.78
C GLN A 97 20.30 10.26 -19.55
N LEU A 98 19.11 10.72 -19.16
CA LEU A 98 18.37 10.12 -18.06
C LEU A 98 18.07 8.63 -18.30
N SER A 99 17.51 8.31 -19.46
CA SER A 99 17.23 6.92 -19.84
C SER A 99 18.47 6.05 -19.87
N LYS A 100 19.59 6.56 -20.40
CA LYS A 100 20.87 5.83 -20.42
C LYS A 100 21.41 5.55 -19.04
N GLU A 101 21.31 6.50 -18.12
CA GLU A 101 21.74 6.30 -16.73
C GLU A 101 20.92 5.20 -16.07
N ILE A 102 19.59 5.21 -16.21
CA ILE A 102 18.68 4.19 -15.72
C ILE A 102 19.02 2.83 -16.34
N ASN A 103 19.07 2.76 -17.67
CA ASN A 103 19.28 1.49 -18.39
C ASN A 103 20.68 0.90 -18.14
N SER A 104 21.71 1.75 -17.90
CA SER A 104 23.08 1.30 -17.61
C SER A 104 23.19 0.54 -16.28
N LEU A 105 22.24 0.72 -15.38
CA LEU A 105 22.14 0.00 -14.10
C LEU A 105 21.30 -1.29 -14.19
N GLY A 106 20.89 -1.66 -15.42
CA GLY A 106 20.12 -2.88 -15.68
C GLY A 106 18.62 -2.73 -15.41
N TRP A 107 18.12 -1.51 -15.28
CA TRP A 107 16.71 -1.24 -15.16
C TRP A 107 16.07 -0.91 -16.50
N PHE A 108 14.78 -1.24 -16.64
CA PHE A 108 13.99 -0.68 -17.73
C PHE A 108 13.53 0.73 -17.38
N THR A 109 13.50 1.62 -18.39
CA THR A 109 12.87 2.92 -18.25
C THR A 109 11.39 2.83 -18.63
N THR A 110 10.53 3.38 -17.78
CA THR A 110 9.12 3.60 -18.04
C THR A 110 8.78 5.06 -17.73
N ASN A 111 7.70 5.60 -18.26
CA ASN A 111 7.39 7.01 -18.06
C ASN A 111 5.89 7.31 -18.20
N GLU A 112 5.51 8.50 -17.76
CA GLU A 112 4.14 8.99 -17.85
C GLU A 112 3.77 9.43 -19.28
N PHE A 113 4.53 10.39 -19.84
CA PHE A 113 4.19 11.02 -21.11
C PHE A 113 4.82 10.31 -22.31
N PRO A 114 4.10 10.21 -23.44
CA PRO A 114 4.55 9.43 -24.59
C PRO A 114 5.67 10.06 -25.42
N ASN A 115 6.02 11.31 -25.22
CA ASN A 115 6.84 12.08 -26.17
C ASN A 115 8.24 12.44 -25.70
N ALA A 116 8.58 12.23 -24.42
CA ALA A 116 9.87 12.69 -23.89
C ALA A 116 10.93 11.58 -23.82
N LEU A 117 10.56 10.37 -23.39
CA LEU A 117 11.46 9.23 -23.21
C LEU A 117 11.09 8.05 -24.11
N GLU A 118 10.35 8.27 -25.16
CA GLU A 118 9.71 7.22 -25.97
C GLU A 118 10.70 6.26 -26.64
N TYR A 119 11.89 6.72 -27.01
CA TYR A 119 12.89 5.89 -27.69
C TYR A 119 13.56 4.86 -26.78
N ASP A 120 13.59 5.15 -25.48
CA ASP A 120 14.31 4.34 -24.49
C ASP A 120 13.34 3.66 -23.49
N SER A 121 12.03 4.01 -23.52
CA SER A 121 11.04 3.46 -22.64
C SER A 121 10.47 2.15 -23.17
N VAL A 122 10.33 1.16 -22.28
CA VAL A 122 9.63 -0.11 -22.60
C VAL A 122 8.12 -0.01 -22.37
N TRP A 123 7.67 0.95 -21.60
CA TRP A 123 6.27 1.20 -21.31
C TRP A 123 6.02 2.68 -21.08
N ASN A 124 4.91 3.17 -21.57
CA ASN A 124 4.45 4.54 -21.41
C ASN A 124 3.02 4.54 -20.90
N HIS A 125 2.79 5.20 -19.78
CA HIS A 125 1.52 5.18 -19.07
C HIS A 125 0.38 5.72 -19.96
N TRP A 126 0.54 6.88 -20.50
CA TRP A 126 -0.50 7.52 -21.32
C TRP A 126 -0.77 6.81 -22.65
N SER A 127 0.17 6.01 -23.14
CA SER A 127 -0.02 5.21 -24.33
C SER A 127 -0.63 3.84 -24.06
N ALA A 128 -0.46 3.33 -22.83
CA ALA A 128 -0.85 1.96 -22.47
C ALA A 128 -2.23 1.89 -21.84
N GLU A 129 -2.60 2.87 -21.02
CA GLU A 129 -3.85 2.85 -20.30
C GLU A 129 -4.99 3.50 -21.10
N LYS A 130 -6.14 2.82 -21.14
CA LYS A 130 -7.29 3.25 -21.94
C LYS A 130 -7.96 4.52 -21.41
N ASP A 131 -8.12 4.66 -20.09
CA ASP A 131 -8.95 5.72 -19.51
C ASP A 131 -8.15 6.88 -18.89
N TYR A 132 -6.87 6.70 -18.63
CA TYR A 132 -6.04 7.74 -18.05
C TYR A 132 -5.68 8.84 -19.06
N GLY A 133 -5.64 10.10 -18.60
CA GLY A 133 -5.26 11.25 -19.42
C GLY A 133 -6.28 11.68 -20.48
N GLY A 134 -7.45 11.07 -20.52
CA GLY A 134 -8.52 11.37 -21.49
C GLY A 134 -8.32 10.73 -22.86
N THR A 135 -9.37 10.72 -23.66
CA THR A 135 -9.39 10.03 -24.96
C THR A 135 -8.51 10.65 -26.02
N THR A 136 -8.20 11.93 -25.92
CA THR A 136 -7.47 12.68 -26.95
C THR A 136 -5.95 12.52 -26.90
N THR A 137 -5.38 12.06 -25.80
CA THR A 137 -3.93 12.04 -25.60
C THR A 137 -3.32 10.64 -25.62
N LYS A 138 -4.11 9.62 -25.41
CA LYS A 138 -3.63 8.23 -25.33
C LYS A 138 -3.03 7.75 -26.64
N GLY A 139 -1.75 7.42 -26.57
CA GLY A 139 -1.00 6.90 -27.69
C GLY A 139 -0.88 7.80 -28.93
N PHE A 140 -1.61 8.92 -28.97
CA PHE A 140 -1.58 9.84 -30.13
C PHE A 140 -0.22 10.51 -30.32
N ASN A 141 0.41 10.90 -29.21
CA ASN A 141 1.60 11.70 -29.23
C ASN A 141 2.87 10.89 -29.46
N SER A 142 2.78 9.57 -29.42
CA SER A 142 3.95 8.71 -29.59
C SER A 142 3.76 7.64 -30.68
N THR A 143 4.24 7.94 -31.86
CA THR A 143 4.33 6.95 -32.95
C THR A 143 5.33 5.84 -32.66
N ILE A 144 6.44 6.18 -32.03
CA ILE A 144 7.51 5.23 -31.67
C ILE A 144 7.03 4.23 -30.62
N VAL A 145 6.36 4.71 -29.57
CA VAL A 145 5.84 3.81 -28.52
C VAL A 145 4.80 2.84 -29.13
N ARG A 146 3.92 3.32 -29.99
CA ARG A 146 2.95 2.45 -30.68
C ARG A 146 3.64 1.42 -31.57
N PHE A 147 4.68 1.83 -32.30
CA PHE A 147 5.45 0.93 -33.15
C PHE A 147 6.16 -0.15 -32.34
N ILE A 148 6.84 0.21 -31.24
CA ILE A 148 7.54 -0.72 -30.36
C ILE A 148 6.54 -1.67 -29.69
N ARG A 149 5.40 -1.16 -29.23
CA ARG A 149 4.33 -1.90 -28.55
C ARG A 149 3.44 -2.70 -29.48
N ASN A 150 3.66 -2.57 -30.78
CA ASN A 150 3.00 -3.37 -31.80
C ASN A 150 1.46 -3.22 -31.80
N HIS A 151 0.76 -3.97 -30.94
CA HIS A 151 -0.70 -4.03 -30.95
C HIS A 151 -1.39 -3.01 -30.03
N GLN A 152 -0.68 -2.17 -29.33
CA GLN A 152 -1.32 -1.03 -28.63
C GLN A 152 -1.81 0.06 -29.58
N LYS A 153 -1.51 -0.11 -30.85
CA LYS A 153 -1.91 0.83 -31.91
C LYS A 153 -3.40 1.16 -31.91
N ASP A 154 -4.25 0.22 -31.59
CA ASP A 154 -5.69 0.42 -31.60
C ASP A 154 -6.23 1.11 -30.34
N THR A 155 -5.48 1.15 -29.26
CA THR A 155 -5.92 1.80 -28.00
C THR A 155 -6.01 3.32 -28.10
N TRP A 156 -5.30 3.95 -29.02
CA TRP A 156 -5.32 5.38 -29.26
C TRP A 156 -6.40 5.81 -30.26
N ILE A 157 -6.97 4.88 -30.97
CA ILE A 157 -8.07 5.13 -31.87
C ILE A 157 -9.30 5.37 -30.99
N ILE A 158 -10.07 6.40 -31.33
CA ILE A 158 -11.30 6.73 -30.59
C ILE A 158 -12.30 5.62 -30.80
N SER A 159 -12.23 4.61 -29.98
CA SER A 159 -13.10 3.45 -30.00
C SER A 159 -13.31 2.97 -28.59
N ASP A 160 -14.55 2.85 -28.17
CA ASP A 160 -14.91 2.27 -26.89
C ASP A 160 -14.73 0.73 -26.89
N ASN A 161 -14.46 0.15 -28.05
CA ASN A 161 -14.30 -1.28 -28.22
C ASN A 161 -13.16 -1.62 -29.18
N PRO A 162 -11.91 -1.39 -28.81
CA PRO A 162 -10.76 -1.72 -29.64
C PRO A 162 -10.61 -3.22 -29.84
N LEU A 163 -10.31 -3.66 -31.07
CA LEU A 163 -10.18 -5.09 -31.41
C LEU A 163 -9.11 -5.80 -30.59
N LEU A 164 -7.98 -5.16 -30.33
CA LEU A 164 -6.89 -5.71 -29.55
C LEU A 164 -6.99 -5.39 -28.05
N GLY A 165 -8.03 -4.68 -27.67
CA GLY A 165 -8.24 -4.25 -26.30
C GLY A 165 -7.34 -3.07 -25.89
N GLY A 166 -7.21 -2.86 -24.63
CA GLY A 166 -6.38 -1.84 -24.02
C GLY A 166 -6.33 -2.08 -22.51
N ALA A 167 -5.29 -1.58 -21.85
CA ALA A 167 -5.21 -1.69 -20.41
C ALA A 167 -6.14 -0.68 -19.73
N GLU A 168 -6.79 -1.11 -18.66
CA GLU A 168 -7.49 -0.23 -17.73
C GLU A 168 -6.85 -0.33 -16.36
N PHE A 169 -6.46 0.82 -15.80
CA PHE A 169 -5.91 0.86 -14.47
C PHE A 169 -7.03 0.79 -13.43
N GLU A 170 -6.88 -0.11 -12.48
CA GLU A 170 -7.71 -0.15 -11.29
C GLU A 170 -6.88 -0.70 -10.15
N ALA A 171 -6.63 0.13 -9.15
CA ALA A 171 -5.97 -0.30 -7.94
C ALA A 171 -7.01 -0.91 -6.98
N TYR A 172 -6.72 -2.09 -6.49
CA TYR A 172 -7.40 -2.67 -5.34
C TYR A 172 -6.39 -2.80 -4.21
N GLU A 173 -6.59 -2.07 -3.17
CA GLU A 173 -5.57 -1.78 -2.14
C GLU A 173 -4.36 -1.06 -2.71
N GLY A 174 -3.75 -0.20 -2.32
CA GLY A 174 -2.62 0.55 -2.84
C GLY A 174 -2.89 2.04 -2.81
N TRP A 175 -2.52 2.73 -3.83
CA TRP A 175 -2.56 4.19 -3.91
C TRP A 175 -3.91 4.80 -3.50
N VAL A 176 -5.00 4.27 -3.99
CA VAL A 176 -6.37 4.76 -3.73
C VAL A 176 -7.05 4.04 -2.55
N GLY A 177 -6.32 3.20 -1.82
CA GLY A 177 -6.88 2.35 -0.78
C GLY A 177 -7.72 1.21 -1.35
N LYS A 178 -8.47 0.53 -0.48
CA LYS A 178 -9.37 -0.54 -0.91
C LYS A 178 -10.53 0.02 -1.71
N THR A 179 -10.57 -0.33 -2.97
CA THR A 179 -11.63 0.05 -3.91
C THR A 179 -12.70 -1.06 -3.98
N ASN A 180 -13.66 -0.87 -4.87
CA ASN A 180 -14.67 -1.89 -5.10
C ASN A 180 -14.06 -3.11 -5.81
N PHE A 181 -13.93 -4.23 -5.09
CA PHE A 181 -13.39 -5.48 -5.64
C PHE A 181 -14.13 -5.95 -6.90
N ASN A 182 -15.42 -5.68 -7.01
CA ASN A 182 -16.18 -6.04 -8.21
C ASN A 182 -15.71 -5.24 -9.43
N THR A 183 -15.45 -3.95 -9.29
CA THR A 183 -14.90 -3.10 -10.35
C THR A 183 -13.50 -3.56 -10.74
N TYR A 184 -12.63 -3.79 -9.78
CA TYR A 184 -11.31 -4.36 -10.00
C TYR A 184 -11.38 -5.67 -10.77
N ARG A 185 -12.23 -6.60 -10.34
CA ARG A 185 -12.42 -7.90 -10.96
C ARG A 185 -12.91 -7.79 -12.40
N GLN A 186 -13.87 -6.90 -12.66
CA GLN A 186 -14.37 -6.66 -14.02
C GLN A 186 -13.28 -6.10 -14.92
N LYS A 187 -12.59 -5.04 -14.54
CA LYS A 187 -11.49 -4.46 -15.33
C LYS A 187 -10.37 -5.48 -15.58
N THR A 188 -9.98 -6.20 -14.56
CA THR A 188 -8.92 -7.21 -14.67
C THR A 188 -9.30 -8.33 -15.64
N PHE A 189 -10.44 -8.95 -15.44
CA PHE A 189 -10.80 -10.16 -16.18
C PHE A 189 -11.53 -9.88 -17.48
N ALA A 190 -12.39 -8.86 -17.57
CA ALA A 190 -13.05 -8.55 -18.84
C ALA A 190 -12.13 -7.84 -19.84
N ILE A 191 -11.18 -7.04 -19.38
CA ILE A 191 -10.39 -6.14 -20.23
C ILE A 191 -8.90 -6.51 -20.22
N ASN A 192 -8.26 -6.52 -19.04
CA ASN A 192 -6.81 -6.64 -18.97
C ASN A 192 -6.29 -8.03 -19.31
N VAL A 193 -6.96 -9.10 -18.89
CA VAL A 193 -6.53 -10.49 -19.19
C VAL A 193 -6.56 -10.78 -20.69
N PRO A 194 -7.64 -10.53 -21.44
CA PRO A 194 -7.63 -10.69 -22.90
C PRO A 194 -6.60 -9.81 -23.60
N THR A 195 -6.45 -8.54 -23.15
CA THR A 195 -5.43 -7.64 -23.70
C THR A 195 -4.03 -8.19 -23.47
N LYS A 196 -3.75 -8.66 -22.25
CA LYS A 196 -2.45 -9.25 -21.90
C LYS A 196 -2.17 -10.55 -22.67
N PHE A 197 -3.19 -11.36 -22.90
CA PHE A 197 -3.08 -12.56 -23.75
C PHE A 197 -2.61 -12.17 -25.15
N LEU A 198 -3.23 -11.18 -25.79
CA LEU A 198 -2.86 -10.73 -27.13
C LEU A 198 -1.44 -10.12 -27.17
N GLN A 199 -0.98 -9.52 -26.09
CA GLN A 199 0.37 -8.93 -26.00
C GLN A 199 1.51 -9.96 -26.11
N HIS A 200 1.24 -11.25 -26.00
CA HIS A 200 2.23 -12.31 -26.24
C HIS A 200 2.48 -12.55 -27.73
N TYR A 201 1.69 -11.98 -28.63
CA TYR A 201 1.73 -12.22 -30.07
C TYR A 201 2.01 -10.93 -30.83
N GLN A 202 2.81 -11.02 -31.90
CA GLN A 202 3.09 -9.90 -32.79
C GLN A 202 2.05 -9.81 -33.89
N ILE A 203 1.62 -8.60 -34.26
CA ILE A 203 0.73 -8.37 -35.38
C ILE A 203 1.45 -8.73 -36.68
N THR A 204 0.89 -9.64 -37.46
CA THR A 204 1.40 -10.07 -38.75
C THR A 204 0.56 -9.53 -39.92
N ASN A 205 -0.71 -9.27 -39.70
CA ASN A 205 -1.60 -8.69 -40.71
C ASN A 205 -2.72 -7.87 -40.06
N TRP A 206 -3.10 -6.77 -40.70
CA TRP A 206 -4.11 -5.85 -40.20
C TRP A 206 -5.07 -5.52 -41.31
N GLU A 207 -6.24 -6.12 -41.32
CA GLU A 207 -7.31 -5.94 -42.29
C GLU A 207 -8.56 -5.37 -41.60
N THR A 208 -8.58 -4.07 -41.37
CA THR A 208 -9.66 -3.41 -40.64
C THR A 208 -10.19 -2.20 -41.40
N THR A 209 -11.44 -1.84 -41.11
CA THR A 209 -12.09 -0.63 -41.53
C THR A 209 -12.57 0.16 -40.32
N THR A 210 -12.53 1.49 -40.42
CA THR A 210 -13.10 2.38 -39.40
C THR A 210 -14.49 2.77 -39.84
N ALA A 211 -15.49 2.50 -39.02
CA ALA A 211 -16.87 2.91 -39.27
C ALA A 211 -17.06 4.42 -39.02
N ALA A 212 -18.21 4.95 -39.43
CA ALA A 212 -18.53 6.39 -39.30
C ALA A 212 -18.56 6.89 -37.85
N ASP A 213 -18.83 6.00 -36.88
CA ASP A 213 -18.82 6.26 -35.44
C ASP A 213 -17.40 6.16 -34.80
N GLY A 214 -16.38 5.90 -35.61
CA GLY A 214 -15.01 5.72 -35.16
C GLY A 214 -14.66 4.30 -34.66
N GLN A 215 -15.63 3.37 -34.68
CA GLN A 215 -15.37 1.99 -34.30
C GLN A 215 -14.57 1.25 -35.39
N ILE A 216 -13.77 0.28 -34.97
CA ILE A 216 -12.92 -0.52 -35.86
C ILE A 216 -13.44 -1.94 -35.93
N TYR A 217 -13.67 -2.39 -37.16
CA TYR A 217 -14.12 -3.74 -37.47
C TYR A 217 -13.17 -4.41 -38.47
N GLY A 218 -13.14 -5.72 -38.46
CA GLY A 218 -12.32 -6.49 -39.37
C GLY A 218 -11.57 -7.63 -38.74
N THR A 219 -10.42 -7.95 -39.31
CA THR A 219 -9.58 -9.06 -38.89
C THR A 219 -8.15 -8.61 -38.64
N ILE A 220 -7.57 -9.03 -37.48
CA ILE A 220 -6.18 -8.85 -37.17
C ILE A 220 -5.56 -10.22 -36.95
N LYS A 221 -4.44 -10.50 -37.60
CA LYS A 221 -3.69 -11.74 -37.43
C LYS A 221 -2.41 -11.46 -36.64
N LEU A 222 -2.15 -12.30 -35.66
CA LEU A 222 -0.97 -12.22 -34.80
C LEU A 222 -0.28 -13.58 -34.75
N ALA A 223 1.01 -13.61 -34.41
CA ALA A 223 1.76 -14.83 -34.24
C ALA A 223 2.86 -14.70 -33.19
N ASN A 224 3.21 -15.84 -32.57
CA ASN A 224 4.40 -16.01 -31.76
C ASN A 224 5.01 -17.39 -32.08
N GLY A 225 6.08 -17.41 -32.85
CA GLY A 225 6.64 -18.67 -33.38
C GLY A 225 5.62 -19.42 -34.23
N ALA A 226 5.27 -20.64 -33.83
CA ALA A 226 4.29 -21.46 -34.53
C ALA A 226 2.84 -21.20 -34.14
N GLU A 227 2.61 -20.51 -33.04
CA GLU A 227 1.27 -20.16 -32.56
C GLU A 227 0.69 -18.99 -33.37
N LYS A 228 -0.54 -19.15 -33.83
CA LYS A 228 -1.26 -18.14 -34.61
C LYS A 228 -2.52 -17.73 -33.90
N VAL A 229 -2.74 -16.42 -33.80
CA VAL A 229 -3.94 -15.84 -33.23
C VAL A 229 -4.65 -15.02 -34.27
N THR A 230 -5.98 -15.13 -34.35
CA THR A 230 -6.82 -14.27 -35.17
C THR A 230 -7.87 -13.59 -34.31
N VAL A 231 -7.95 -12.28 -34.40
CA VAL A 231 -8.99 -11.47 -33.76
C VAL A 231 -9.92 -10.97 -34.85
N THR A 232 -11.22 -11.19 -34.67
CA THR A 232 -12.22 -10.82 -35.70
C THR A 232 -13.43 -10.18 -35.02
N GLN A 233 -13.91 -9.12 -35.61
CA GLN A 233 -15.25 -8.55 -35.41
C GLN A 233 -15.74 -7.94 -36.73
N ALA A 234 -16.75 -8.49 -37.32
CA ALA A 234 -17.19 -8.09 -38.67
C ALA A 234 -17.88 -6.73 -38.67
N ASP A 235 -18.74 -6.46 -37.70
CA ASP A 235 -19.54 -5.24 -37.52
C ASP A 235 -20.00 -5.08 -36.08
N ALA A 236 -20.77 -4.03 -35.79
CA ALA A 236 -21.33 -3.74 -34.46
C ALA A 236 -22.25 -4.84 -33.91
N ASN A 237 -22.88 -5.63 -34.76
CA ASN A 237 -23.82 -6.68 -34.36
C ASN A 237 -23.13 -8.04 -34.19
N SER A 238 -21.90 -8.16 -34.65
CA SER A 238 -21.09 -9.37 -34.59
C SER A 238 -20.30 -9.44 -33.30
N PRO A 239 -20.29 -10.59 -32.60
CA PRO A 239 -19.43 -10.72 -31.42
C PRO A 239 -17.96 -10.69 -31.84
N ARG A 240 -17.12 -10.06 -31.02
CA ARG A 240 -15.66 -10.21 -31.11
C ARG A 240 -15.29 -11.66 -30.89
N SER A 241 -14.41 -12.19 -31.70
CA SER A 241 -13.88 -13.56 -31.56
C SER A 241 -12.36 -13.54 -31.57
N ILE A 242 -11.76 -14.38 -30.73
CA ILE A 242 -10.32 -14.67 -30.75
C ILE A 242 -10.17 -16.17 -30.93
N THR A 243 -9.37 -16.56 -31.92
CA THR A 243 -8.97 -17.95 -32.11
C THR A 243 -7.46 -18.10 -31.91
N LEU A 244 -7.05 -19.18 -31.24
CA LEU A 244 -5.67 -19.62 -31.13
C LEU A 244 -5.52 -20.93 -31.91
N ASN A 245 -4.68 -20.96 -32.96
CA ASN A 245 -4.49 -22.10 -33.83
C ASN A 245 -5.86 -22.70 -34.29
N GLU A 246 -6.75 -21.86 -34.75
CA GLU A 246 -8.13 -22.16 -35.18
C GLU A 246 -9.11 -22.58 -34.07
N THR A 247 -8.68 -22.73 -32.83
CA THR A 247 -9.54 -23.00 -31.68
C THR A 247 -10.10 -21.68 -31.13
N GLU A 248 -11.42 -21.55 -31.03
CA GLU A 248 -12.05 -20.35 -30.43
C GLU A 248 -11.76 -20.31 -28.92
N VAL A 249 -11.11 -19.24 -28.46
CA VAL A 249 -10.73 -19.01 -27.07
C VAL A 249 -11.44 -17.81 -26.44
N LEU A 250 -12.03 -16.94 -27.27
CA LEU A 250 -12.90 -15.84 -26.83
C LEU A 250 -14.04 -15.66 -27.83
N LYS A 251 -15.26 -15.46 -27.31
CA LYS A 251 -16.46 -15.13 -28.09
C LYS A 251 -17.31 -14.12 -27.37
N GLY A 252 -17.46 -12.94 -27.99
CA GLY A 252 -18.09 -11.79 -27.31
C GLY A 252 -17.28 -11.38 -26.10
N ASP A 253 -17.89 -11.47 -24.92
CA ASP A 253 -17.26 -11.10 -23.64
C ASP A 253 -16.83 -12.30 -22.79
N ALA A 254 -17.08 -13.53 -23.29
CA ALA A 254 -16.71 -14.76 -22.59
C ALA A 254 -15.48 -15.40 -23.22
N TYR A 255 -14.66 -16.05 -22.38
CA TYR A 255 -13.44 -16.70 -22.88
C TYR A 255 -13.00 -17.90 -22.04
N LEU A 256 -12.16 -18.74 -22.65
CA LEU A 256 -11.27 -19.71 -22.00
C LEU A 256 -9.88 -19.52 -22.59
N LEU A 257 -9.04 -18.71 -21.95
CA LEU A 257 -7.71 -18.31 -22.42
C LEU A 257 -6.61 -19.18 -21.85
N PRO A 258 -5.81 -19.86 -22.70
CA PRO A 258 -4.65 -20.61 -22.23
C PRO A 258 -3.54 -19.69 -21.75
N TRP A 259 -2.86 -20.11 -20.69
CA TRP A 259 -1.78 -19.38 -20.05
C TRP A 259 -0.70 -20.34 -19.58
N ASN A 260 0.54 -19.93 -19.71
CA ASN A 260 1.67 -20.69 -19.18
C ASN A 260 2.52 -19.81 -18.28
N VAL A 261 2.76 -20.24 -17.06
CA VAL A 261 3.62 -19.56 -16.09
C VAL A 261 4.59 -20.59 -15.53
N ASN A 262 5.89 -20.33 -15.65
CA ASN A 262 6.95 -21.22 -15.15
C ASN A 262 6.82 -22.69 -15.63
N GLY A 263 6.35 -22.89 -16.86
CA GLY A 263 6.12 -24.23 -17.40
C GLY A 263 4.82 -24.89 -16.96
N GLN A 264 4.00 -24.20 -16.19
CA GLN A 264 2.70 -24.70 -15.73
C GLN A 264 1.58 -24.15 -16.61
N ASP A 265 0.85 -25.05 -17.25
CA ASP A 265 -0.28 -24.70 -18.11
C ASP A 265 -1.56 -24.55 -17.31
N LYS A 266 -2.31 -23.49 -17.59
CA LYS A 266 -3.63 -23.22 -17.01
C LYS A 266 -4.54 -22.51 -18.01
N LEU A 267 -5.85 -22.50 -17.73
CA LEU A 267 -6.83 -21.83 -18.56
C LEU A 267 -7.62 -20.84 -17.68
N TYR A 268 -7.62 -19.57 -18.06
CA TYR A 268 -8.47 -18.55 -17.42
C TYR A 268 -9.83 -18.52 -18.09
N HIS A 269 -10.89 -18.52 -17.27
CA HIS A 269 -12.27 -18.41 -17.74
C HIS A 269 -12.95 -17.18 -17.12
N TRP A 270 -13.69 -16.48 -17.98
CA TRP A 270 -14.55 -15.37 -17.61
C TRP A 270 -15.82 -15.42 -18.42
N ASN A 271 -16.97 -15.21 -17.76
CA ASN A 271 -18.27 -15.03 -18.42
C ASN A 271 -19.09 -13.98 -17.65
N PRO A 272 -19.23 -12.75 -18.18
CA PRO A 272 -19.94 -11.70 -17.45
C PRO A 272 -21.42 -12.02 -17.22
N LYS A 273 -22.02 -12.86 -18.05
CA LYS A 273 -23.42 -13.28 -17.93
C LYS A 273 -23.63 -14.52 -17.07
N GLY A 274 -22.54 -15.23 -16.77
CA GLY A 274 -22.64 -16.55 -16.13
C GLY A 274 -23.29 -17.60 -17.02
N GLY A 275 -23.72 -18.70 -16.40
CA GLY A 275 -24.37 -19.83 -17.04
C GLY A 275 -23.39 -20.88 -17.57
N THR A 276 -23.91 -21.81 -18.36
CA THR A 276 -23.14 -22.94 -18.90
C THR A 276 -22.50 -22.56 -20.22
N SER A 277 -21.21 -22.83 -20.34
CA SER A 277 -20.46 -22.69 -21.60
C SER A 277 -19.55 -23.87 -21.86
N THR A 278 -19.40 -24.26 -23.13
CA THR A 278 -18.53 -25.36 -23.54
C THR A 278 -17.41 -24.84 -24.42
N TRP A 279 -16.18 -25.21 -24.09
CA TRP A 279 -14.97 -24.75 -24.75
C TRP A 279 -14.08 -25.90 -25.15
N SER A 280 -13.44 -25.77 -26.31
CA SER A 280 -12.38 -26.70 -26.72
C SER A 280 -11.10 -26.41 -25.99
N LEU A 281 -10.44 -27.47 -25.50
CA LEU A 281 -9.16 -27.36 -24.80
C LEU A 281 -8.01 -27.03 -25.78
N ASP A 282 -7.15 -26.13 -25.37
CA ASP A 282 -5.85 -25.92 -26.04
C ASP A 282 -5.04 -27.20 -26.08
N LYS A 283 -4.17 -27.34 -27.09
CA LYS A 283 -3.36 -28.53 -27.31
C LYS A 283 -2.54 -28.99 -26.10
N LYS A 284 -2.05 -28.05 -25.30
CA LYS A 284 -1.27 -28.32 -24.09
C LYS A 284 -2.11 -28.90 -22.94
N MET A 285 -3.40 -28.67 -22.98
CA MET A 285 -4.37 -29.14 -21.99
C MET A 285 -5.11 -30.39 -22.42
N GLN A 286 -5.03 -30.76 -23.70
CA GLN A 286 -5.66 -31.98 -24.23
C GLN A 286 -5.06 -33.23 -23.62
N GLY A 287 -5.90 -34.22 -23.31
CA GLY A 287 -5.49 -35.48 -22.68
C GLY A 287 -5.20 -35.41 -21.17
N LYS A 288 -5.21 -34.22 -20.55
CA LYS A 288 -5.12 -34.10 -19.09
C LYS A 288 -6.43 -34.58 -18.46
N THR A 289 -6.33 -35.44 -17.44
CA THR A 289 -7.48 -36.08 -16.80
C THR A 289 -7.76 -35.59 -15.38
N ASN A 290 -6.80 -34.89 -14.75
CA ASN A 290 -6.93 -34.40 -13.38
C ASN A 290 -7.04 -32.86 -13.37
N LEU A 291 -8.01 -32.33 -14.11
CA LEU A 291 -8.25 -30.90 -14.12
C LEU A 291 -9.27 -30.50 -13.05
N HIS A 292 -8.96 -29.46 -12.31
CA HIS A 292 -9.86 -28.84 -11.34
C HIS A 292 -10.25 -27.43 -11.78
N LEU A 293 -11.46 -27.03 -11.41
CA LEU A 293 -11.98 -25.67 -11.54
C LEU A 293 -11.75 -24.93 -10.24
N TYR A 294 -11.08 -23.78 -10.31
CA TYR A 294 -10.85 -22.91 -9.17
C TYR A 294 -11.55 -21.57 -9.39
N GLU A 295 -12.31 -21.14 -8.43
CA GLU A 295 -12.85 -19.78 -8.37
C GLU A 295 -11.79 -18.83 -7.79
N LEU A 296 -11.57 -17.68 -8.41
CA LEU A 296 -10.63 -16.67 -7.92
C LEU A 296 -11.39 -15.60 -7.14
N THR A 297 -11.02 -15.43 -5.88
CA THR A 297 -11.65 -14.50 -4.94
C THR A 297 -10.61 -13.61 -4.28
N ASP A 298 -11.04 -12.58 -3.56
CA ASP A 298 -10.18 -11.75 -2.73
C ASP A 298 -9.65 -12.46 -1.47
N GLN A 299 -10.14 -13.67 -1.20
CA GLN A 299 -9.60 -14.57 -0.17
C GLN A 299 -8.74 -15.70 -0.76
N GLY A 300 -8.34 -15.55 -2.01
CA GLY A 300 -7.56 -16.54 -2.73
C GLY A 300 -8.41 -17.44 -3.63
N ARG A 301 -7.87 -18.57 -3.93
CA ARG A 301 -8.36 -19.58 -4.85
C ARG A 301 -9.21 -20.61 -4.11
N ILE A 302 -10.45 -20.80 -4.55
CA ILE A 302 -11.38 -21.80 -3.98
C ILE A 302 -11.49 -22.96 -4.97
N ASP A 303 -11.08 -24.17 -4.56
CA ASP A 303 -11.23 -25.39 -5.37
C ASP A 303 -12.72 -25.80 -5.42
N LYS A 304 -13.30 -25.78 -6.64
CA LYS A 304 -14.68 -26.19 -6.91
C LYS A 304 -14.75 -27.69 -7.25
N GLY A 305 -13.61 -28.39 -7.27
CA GLY A 305 -13.50 -29.79 -7.56
C GLY A 305 -13.07 -30.13 -9.00
N ALA A 306 -12.99 -31.42 -9.26
CA ALA A 306 -12.61 -31.94 -10.56
C ALA A 306 -13.62 -31.55 -11.65
N ILE A 307 -13.11 -31.13 -12.82
CA ILE A 307 -13.93 -30.83 -13.98
C ILE A 307 -13.69 -31.88 -15.06
N ALA A 308 -14.76 -32.48 -15.56
CA ALA A 308 -14.69 -33.54 -16.56
C ALA A 308 -14.37 -32.95 -17.95
N THR A 309 -13.53 -33.67 -18.69
CA THR A 309 -13.25 -33.39 -20.09
C THR A 309 -13.84 -34.48 -20.98
N THR A 310 -14.49 -34.10 -22.05
CA THR A 310 -15.06 -35.05 -23.03
C THR A 310 -14.72 -34.55 -24.44
N ASN A 311 -14.10 -35.41 -25.24
CA ASN A 311 -13.67 -35.11 -26.61
C ASN A 311 -12.80 -33.83 -26.69
N ASN A 312 -11.88 -33.62 -25.75
CA ASN A 312 -11.06 -32.44 -25.62
C ASN A 312 -11.88 -31.13 -25.42
N GLN A 313 -13.06 -31.26 -24.87
CA GLN A 313 -13.89 -30.10 -24.47
C GLN A 313 -14.15 -30.12 -22.97
N VAL A 314 -14.35 -28.95 -22.42
CA VAL A 314 -14.73 -28.72 -21.04
C VAL A 314 -16.02 -27.90 -21.00
N THR A 315 -16.94 -28.30 -20.12
CA THR A 315 -18.18 -27.54 -19.88
C THR A 315 -18.08 -26.90 -18.49
N ILE A 316 -18.20 -25.58 -18.46
CA ILE A 316 -18.06 -24.76 -17.26
C ILE A 316 -19.42 -24.18 -16.90
N GLN A 317 -19.85 -24.40 -15.65
CA GLN A 317 -20.98 -23.68 -15.06
C GLN A 317 -20.39 -22.51 -14.26
N ALA A 318 -20.52 -21.31 -14.81
CA ALA A 318 -19.98 -20.09 -14.21
C ALA A 318 -21.06 -19.23 -13.53
N GLU A 319 -20.69 -18.57 -12.47
CA GLU A 319 -21.47 -17.45 -11.93
C GLU A 319 -21.13 -16.17 -12.71
N ALA A 320 -22.09 -15.26 -12.82
CA ALA A 320 -21.88 -14.00 -13.53
C ALA A 320 -20.76 -13.18 -12.89
N ASN A 321 -19.92 -12.56 -13.74
CA ASN A 321 -18.80 -11.72 -13.31
C ASN A 321 -17.84 -12.41 -12.31
N THR A 322 -17.66 -13.71 -12.43
CA THR A 322 -16.79 -14.49 -11.54
C THR A 322 -15.64 -15.10 -12.35
N PRO A 323 -14.38 -14.82 -12.00
CA PRO A 323 -13.25 -15.38 -12.68
C PRO A 323 -12.93 -16.78 -12.19
N TYR A 324 -12.54 -17.63 -13.12
CA TYR A 324 -12.13 -19.00 -12.82
C TYR A 324 -10.79 -19.33 -13.48
N VAL A 325 -10.11 -20.34 -12.93
CA VAL A 325 -8.94 -20.96 -13.55
C VAL A 325 -9.13 -22.48 -13.57
N ILE A 326 -8.75 -23.10 -14.66
CA ILE A 326 -8.68 -24.56 -14.77
C ILE A 326 -7.21 -24.96 -14.82
N ALA A 327 -6.80 -25.87 -13.97
CA ALA A 327 -5.43 -26.41 -13.91
C ALA A 327 -5.40 -27.78 -13.22
N GLU A 328 -4.28 -28.48 -13.35
CA GLU A 328 -4.00 -29.66 -12.52
C GLU A 328 -3.63 -29.21 -11.10
N PRO A 329 -4.15 -29.83 -10.03
CA PRO A 329 -3.86 -29.43 -8.65
C PRO A 329 -2.37 -29.31 -8.33
N ASP A 330 -1.57 -30.26 -8.82
CA ASP A 330 -0.13 -30.32 -8.57
C ASP A 330 0.66 -29.28 -9.39
N SER A 331 0.03 -28.63 -10.37
CA SER A 331 0.63 -27.58 -11.19
C SER A 331 0.38 -26.17 -10.66
N ILE A 332 -0.27 -26.03 -9.52
CA ILE A 332 -0.59 -24.73 -8.93
C ILE A 332 0.19 -24.55 -7.63
N GLU A 333 1.03 -23.52 -7.58
CA GLU A 333 1.72 -23.17 -6.35
C GLU A 333 0.73 -22.92 -5.19
N PRO A 334 1.00 -23.46 -3.98
CA PRO A 334 0.17 -23.18 -2.81
C PRO A 334 0.11 -21.69 -2.54
N MET A 335 -1.08 -21.15 -2.39
CA MET A 335 -1.25 -19.77 -1.91
C MET A 335 -0.96 -19.69 -0.41
N THR A 336 -0.29 -18.61 -0.02
CA THR A 336 -0.10 -18.27 1.39
C THR A 336 -0.26 -16.77 1.57
N PHE A 337 -0.90 -16.37 2.67
CA PHE A 337 -1.05 -14.97 3.07
C PHE A 337 -0.05 -14.54 4.15
N GLY A 338 0.90 -15.41 4.46
CA GLY A 338 1.92 -15.19 5.51
C GLY A 338 3.36 -15.23 5.02
N THR A 339 3.60 -15.24 3.71
CA THR A 339 4.96 -15.29 3.15
C THR A 339 5.83 -14.15 3.70
N GLY A 340 7.04 -14.51 4.15
CA GLY A 340 7.98 -13.56 4.74
C GLY A 340 7.68 -13.17 6.20
N THR A 341 6.64 -13.75 6.81
CA THR A 341 6.30 -13.54 8.23
C THR A 341 6.36 -14.84 9.02
N PRO A 342 6.49 -14.80 10.36
CA PRO A 342 6.36 -15.99 11.20
C PRO A 342 4.92 -16.54 11.26
N PHE A 343 3.95 -15.82 10.75
CA PHE A 343 2.53 -16.16 10.81
C PHE A 343 2.07 -16.88 9.54
N LYS A 344 1.04 -17.68 9.69
CA LYS A 344 0.19 -18.12 8.60
C LYS A 344 -1.02 -17.20 8.58
N ASP A 345 -1.22 -16.47 7.51
CA ASP A 345 -2.31 -15.51 7.37
C ASP A 345 -2.46 -14.54 8.56
N PRO A 346 -1.53 -13.58 8.69
CA PRO A 346 -1.53 -12.60 9.78
C PRO A 346 -2.66 -11.56 9.69
N GLY A 347 -3.27 -11.39 8.52
CA GLY A 347 -4.34 -10.44 8.23
C GLY A 347 -5.71 -11.10 8.02
N PHE A 348 -5.87 -12.37 8.38
CA PHE A 348 -7.16 -13.10 8.27
C PHE A 348 -7.76 -13.09 6.85
N ASN A 349 -6.94 -13.00 5.81
CA ASN A 349 -7.38 -12.87 4.42
C ASN A 349 -7.68 -14.21 3.74
N GLU A 350 -7.17 -15.33 4.25
CA GLU A 350 -7.37 -16.66 3.67
C GLU A 350 -8.76 -17.21 4.02
N ALA A 351 -9.46 -17.76 3.04
CA ALA A 351 -10.71 -18.48 3.28
C ALA A 351 -10.51 -19.63 4.28
N ASN A 352 -11.38 -19.74 5.27
CA ASN A 352 -11.29 -20.74 6.34
C ASN A 352 -10.05 -20.64 7.25
N THR A 353 -9.44 -19.46 7.38
CA THR A 353 -8.21 -19.27 8.18
C THR A 353 -8.35 -19.74 9.62
N LEU A 354 -9.53 -19.59 10.25
CA LEU A 354 -9.80 -20.09 11.62
C LEU A 354 -9.80 -21.62 11.73
N LYS A 355 -9.93 -22.33 10.63
CA LYS A 355 -9.83 -23.79 10.57
C LYS A 355 -8.40 -24.23 10.22
N ASN A 356 -7.75 -23.52 9.30
CA ASN A 356 -6.49 -23.93 8.69
C ASN A 356 -5.27 -23.39 9.43
N ASN A 357 -5.33 -22.15 9.91
CA ASN A 357 -4.16 -21.40 10.38
C ASN A 357 -4.23 -21.05 11.87
N TRP A 358 -5.40 -20.78 12.40
CA TRP A 358 -5.60 -20.38 13.79
C TRP A 358 -6.38 -21.44 14.58
N LYS A 359 -5.94 -21.73 15.80
CA LYS A 359 -6.67 -22.62 16.71
C LYS A 359 -7.65 -21.80 17.53
N VAL A 360 -8.94 -22.03 17.33
CA VAL A 360 -10.00 -21.47 18.17
C VAL A 360 -10.17 -22.36 19.41
N PHE A 361 -9.85 -21.83 20.58
CA PHE A 361 -10.02 -22.55 21.84
C PHE A 361 -11.40 -22.39 22.44
N ARG A 362 -11.99 -21.22 22.23
CA ARG A 362 -13.35 -20.91 22.69
C ARG A 362 -13.90 -19.66 21.99
N GLY A 363 -15.22 -19.48 22.08
CA GLY A 363 -15.92 -18.26 21.77
C GLY A 363 -16.58 -18.25 20.40
N ASP A 364 -17.07 -17.07 20.05
CA ASP A 364 -17.88 -16.74 18.89
C ASP A 364 -17.06 -16.01 17.80
N GLY A 365 -15.77 -16.23 17.79
CA GLY A 365 -14.88 -15.53 16.84
C GLY A 365 -15.10 -15.96 15.40
N GLU A 366 -15.20 -15.00 14.51
CA GLU A 366 -15.35 -15.18 13.07
C GLU A 366 -14.51 -14.16 12.30
N VAL A 367 -14.24 -14.43 11.03
CA VAL A 367 -13.63 -13.47 10.11
C VAL A 367 -14.72 -12.77 9.35
N LYS A 368 -14.70 -11.43 9.38
CA LYS A 368 -15.69 -10.58 8.70
C LYS A 368 -14.98 -9.51 7.86
N LYS A 369 -15.62 -9.07 6.77
CA LYS A 369 -15.26 -7.81 6.12
C LYS A 369 -15.71 -6.65 6.99
N ASP A 370 -14.79 -5.72 7.22
CA ASP A 370 -15.10 -4.44 7.86
C ASP A 370 -15.72 -3.43 6.86
N ALA A 371 -16.02 -2.23 7.33
CA ALA A 371 -16.62 -1.18 6.51
C ALA A 371 -15.69 -0.67 5.39
N ASN A 372 -14.40 -0.95 5.46
CA ASN A 372 -13.40 -0.58 4.46
C ASN A 372 -13.12 -1.71 3.46
N GLY A 373 -13.79 -2.86 3.61
CA GLY A 373 -13.60 -4.03 2.78
C GLY A 373 -12.43 -4.92 3.18
N ASP A 374 -11.85 -4.71 4.37
CA ASP A 374 -10.79 -5.54 4.93
C ASP A 374 -11.33 -6.73 5.71
N TYR A 375 -10.63 -7.85 5.68
CA TYR A 375 -10.97 -8.99 6.50
C TYR A 375 -10.33 -8.85 7.88
N VAL A 376 -11.14 -8.94 8.91
CA VAL A 376 -10.67 -8.81 10.29
C VAL A 376 -11.21 -9.97 11.13
N PHE A 377 -10.44 -10.44 12.10
CA PHE A 377 -10.96 -11.32 13.13
C PHE A 377 -11.86 -10.53 14.08
N SER A 378 -13.08 -10.98 14.27
CA SER A 378 -14.11 -10.31 15.05
C SER A 378 -14.70 -11.26 16.11
N SER A 379 -14.88 -10.77 17.33
CA SER A 379 -15.56 -11.46 18.44
C SER A 379 -16.69 -10.58 18.97
N GLU A 380 -17.91 -11.12 19.00
CA GLU A 380 -19.12 -10.37 19.28
C GLU A 380 -19.41 -10.21 20.77
N LYS A 381 -19.59 -11.31 21.49
CA LYS A 381 -20.10 -11.29 22.88
C LYS A 381 -19.37 -12.22 23.83
N GLU A 382 -19.07 -13.43 23.38
CA GLU A 382 -18.55 -14.45 24.26
C GLU A 382 -17.07 -14.26 24.55
N ARG A 383 -16.63 -14.85 25.65
CA ARG A 383 -15.19 -14.94 25.92
C ARG A 383 -14.53 -15.74 24.82
N THR A 384 -13.69 -15.08 24.03
CA THR A 384 -13.06 -15.65 22.85
C THR A 384 -11.56 -15.79 23.04
N GLU A 385 -10.98 -16.87 22.51
CA GLU A 385 -9.54 -17.09 22.53
C GLU A 385 -9.10 -17.87 21.30
N ILE A 386 -8.21 -17.27 20.51
CA ILE A 386 -7.55 -17.91 19.38
C ILE A 386 -6.04 -17.85 19.54
N LYS A 387 -5.35 -18.82 18.95
CA LYS A 387 -3.90 -18.96 19.06
C LYS A 387 -3.28 -19.44 17.76
N GLN A 388 -2.09 -18.95 17.48
CA GLN A 388 -1.23 -19.51 16.45
C GLN A 388 0.15 -19.84 17.03
N ASP A 389 0.63 -21.05 16.74
CA ASP A 389 2.03 -21.43 17.00
C ASP A 389 2.89 -20.95 15.83
N ILE A 390 4.01 -20.29 16.12
CA ILE A 390 4.87 -19.64 15.12
C ILE A 390 6.30 -20.16 15.18
N ASN A 391 6.96 -20.16 14.02
CA ASN A 391 8.40 -20.32 13.96
C ASN A 391 9.05 -18.96 14.22
N LEU A 392 9.94 -18.92 15.20
CA LEU A 392 10.59 -17.68 15.59
C LEU A 392 11.70 -17.32 14.60
N PRO A 393 11.92 -16.02 14.33
CA PRO A 393 13.12 -15.54 13.65
C PRO A 393 14.38 -15.80 14.47
N LYS A 394 15.54 -15.30 14.00
CA LYS A 394 16.81 -15.41 14.75
C LYS A 394 16.69 -14.84 16.16
N PRO A 395 17.55 -15.26 17.11
CA PRO A 395 17.61 -14.66 18.45
C PRO A 395 17.82 -13.14 18.39
N GLY A 396 17.17 -12.40 19.30
CA GLY A 396 17.26 -10.94 19.35
C GLY A 396 16.07 -10.27 20.01
N LYS A 397 16.03 -8.95 19.88
CA LYS A 397 14.95 -8.10 20.39
C LYS A 397 13.91 -7.83 19.28
N TYR A 398 12.66 -8.01 19.59
CA TYR A 398 11.55 -7.88 18.62
C TYR A 398 10.36 -7.16 19.22
N SER A 399 9.52 -6.65 18.32
CA SER A 399 8.18 -6.13 18.64
C SER A 399 7.14 -6.86 17.80
N LEU A 400 6.06 -7.30 18.44
CA LEU A 400 4.83 -7.67 17.77
C LEU A 400 3.97 -6.42 17.64
N TYR A 401 3.55 -6.11 16.43
CA TYR A 401 2.49 -5.14 16.14
C TYR A 401 1.27 -5.87 15.63
N LEU A 402 0.10 -5.36 15.96
CA LEU A 402 -1.18 -5.76 15.40
C LEU A 402 -2.17 -4.62 15.56
N ASN A 403 -3.19 -4.60 14.74
CA ASN A 403 -4.32 -3.68 14.90
C ASN A 403 -5.35 -4.29 15.85
N THR A 404 -5.89 -3.50 16.76
CA THR A 404 -6.97 -3.94 17.66
C THR A 404 -7.95 -2.82 17.96
N GLU A 405 -9.23 -3.20 18.00
CA GLU A 405 -10.35 -2.37 18.46
C GLU A 405 -11.17 -3.13 19.48
N THR A 406 -11.47 -2.49 20.61
CA THR A 406 -12.40 -3.04 21.59
C THR A 406 -13.12 -1.91 22.34
N HIS A 407 -14.37 -2.15 22.73
CA HIS A 407 -15.19 -1.23 23.52
C HIS A 407 -15.83 -2.01 24.67
N ASP A 408 -15.60 -1.57 25.90
CA ASP A 408 -16.13 -2.19 27.12
C ASP A 408 -15.79 -3.69 27.33
N ARG A 409 -14.76 -4.17 26.60
CA ARG A 409 -14.26 -5.54 26.76
C ARG A 409 -12.75 -5.52 26.89
N LYS A 410 -12.21 -6.38 27.70
CA LYS A 410 -10.76 -6.53 27.85
C LYS A 410 -10.22 -7.41 26.72
N ALA A 411 -9.48 -6.81 25.82
CA ALA A 411 -8.70 -7.52 24.81
C ALA A 411 -7.27 -7.73 25.33
N THR A 412 -6.77 -8.96 25.20
CA THR A 412 -5.44 -9.36 25.69
C THR A 412 -4.68 -10.07 24.60
N VAL A 413 -3.47 -9.59 24.31
CA VAL A 413 -2.55 -10.22 23.37
C VAL A 413 -1.35 -10.74 24.14
N THR A 414 -0.96 -11.99 23.89
CA THR A 414 0.15 -12.65 24.59
C THR A 414 1.09 -13.29 23.58
N VAL A 415 2.37 -12.92 23.63
CA VAL A 415 3.48 -13.64 23.00
C VAL A 415 4.08 -14.58 24.03
N LYS A 416 4.18 -15.87 23.71
CA LYS A 416 4.79 -16.89 24.57
C LYS A 416 6.00 -17.49 23.89
N ILE A 417 7.16 -17.41 24.54
CA ILE A 417 8.44 -17.98 24.07
C ILE A 417 9.03 -18.80 25.22
N GLY A 418 9.13 -20.11 25.03
CA GLY A 418 9.52 -21.01 26.13
C GLY A 418 8.55 -20.88 27.29
N GLY A 419 9.06 -20.61 28.49
CA GLY A 419 8.28 -20.37 29.69
C GLY A 419 7.84 -18.93 29.92
N LYS A 420 8.38 -17.97 29.15
CA LYS A 420 8.15 -16.53 29.33
C LYS A 420 6.93 -16.06 28.54
N LYS A 421 6.13 -15.19 29.14
CA LYS A 421 4.95 -14.56 28.52
C LYS A 421 5.16 -13.04 28.51
N TYR A 422 4.87 -12.44 27.36
CA TYR A 422 4.83 -11.01 27.17
C TYR A 422 3.39 -10.66 26.82
N THR A 423 2.75 -9.84 27.62
CA THR A 423 1.29 -9.63 27.52
C THR A 423 0.96 -8.15 27.54
N ARG A 424 0.01 -7.76 26.69
CA ARG A 424 -0.56 -6.43 26.70
C ARG A 424 -2.08 -6.50 26.65
N THR A 425 -2.73 -5.53 27.29
CA THR A 425 -4.19 -5.44 27.35
C THR A 425 -4.68 -4.05 27.00
N VAL A 426 -5.85 -4.00 26.36
CA VAL A 426 -6.62 -2.79 26.16
C VAL A 426 -8.08 -3.06 26.55
N ASN A 427 -8.76 -2.09 27.16
CA ASN A 427 -10.13 -2.24 27.58
C ASN A 427 -11.11 -1.43 26.73
N ASN A 428 -10.61 -0.34 26.13
CA ASN A 428 -11.47 0.59 25.39
C ASN A 428 -10.66 1.37 24.38
N SER A 429 -11.03 1.33 23.12
CA SER A 429 -10.44 2.08 22.01
C SER A 429 -11.20 3.39 21.88
N VAL A 430 -10.68 4.46 22.52
CA VAL A 430 -11.35 5.76 22.60
C VAL A 430 -10.80 6.81 21.63
N ALA A 431 -9.67 6.55 21.01
CA ALA A 431 -9.03 7.46 20.06
C ALA A 431 -9.33 7.07 18.62
N GLN A 432 -9.84 8.00 17.86
CA GLN A 432 -10.09 7.83 16.42
C GLN A 432 -8.84 8.18 15.62
N ASN A 433 -8.51 7.35 14.64
CA ASN A 433 -7.45 7.62 13.70
C ASN A 433 -8.02 8.15 12.38
N TYR A 434 -7.62 9.36 12.02
CA TYR A 434 -7.99 10.03 10.77
C TYR A 434 -6.90 9.80 9.72
N ILE A 435 -6.52 8.55 9.48
CA ILE A 435 -5.61 8.22 8.38
C ILE A 435 -6.31 8.54 7.07
N GLN A 436 -5.58 9.24 6.21
CA GLN A 436 -5.95 9.34 4.82
C GLN A 436 -5.95 7.95 4.18
N ALA A 437 -7.07 7.59 3.59
CA ALA A 437 -7.21 6.33 2.89
C ALA A 437 -6.80 6.45 1.42
N ASP A 438 -6.79 7.66 0.90
CA ASP A 438 -6.81 7.89 -0.53
C ASP A 438 -6.32 9.30 -0.82
N ILE A 439 -5.31 9.40 -1.65
CA ILE A 439 -4.74 10.67 -2.09
C ILE A 439 -5.72 11.47 -2.95
N ASN A 440 -6.70 10.81 -3.57
CA ASN A 440 -7.74 11.44 -4.38
C ASN A 440 -8.97 11.88 -3.57
N HIS A 441 -8.83 11.98 -2.22
CA HIS A 441 -9.80 12.63 -1.34
C HIS A 441 -11.13 11.90 -1.14
N THR A 442 -11.24 10.67 -1.57
CA THR A 442 -12.37 9.83 -1.19
C THR A 442 -12.19 9.43 0.25
N SER A 443 -12.38 10.40 1.12
CA SER A 443 -12.22 10.26 2.56
C SER A 443 -12.79 8.95 3.07
N ARG A 444 -12.03 8.22 3.88
CA ARG A 444 -12.65 7.31 4.85
C ARG A 444 -13.61 8.15 5.69
N LYS A 445 -14.87 8.10 5.36
CA LYS A 445 -15.92 8.86 6.04
C LYS A 445 -16.07 8.50 7.51
N ASN A 446 -15.47 7.39 7.92
CA ASN A 446 -15.54 6.87 9.28
C ASN A 446 -14.11 6.74 9.84
N PRO A 447 -13.73 7.61 10.78
CA PRO A 447 -12.50 7.44 11.55
C PRO A 447 -12.49 6.06 12.22
N GLN A 448 -11.32 5.44 12.27
CA GLN A 448 -11.20 4.08 12.78
C GLN A 448 -10.68 4.05 14.20
N TYR A 449 -11.24 3.15 15.00
CA TYR A 449 -10.74 2.81 16.33
C TYR A 449 -9.75 1.64 16.33
N MET A 450 -9.59 0.96 15.21
CA MET A 450 -8.65 -0.13 15.05
C MET A 450 -7.24 0.42 14.93
N GLN A 451 -6.42 0.22 15.98
CA GLN A 451 -5.13 0.88 16.16
C GLN A 451 -4.03 -0.11 16.46
N ASN A 452 -2.81 0.24 16.09
CA ASN A 452 -1.62 -0.55 16.40
C ASN A 452 -1.42 -0.70 17.91
N MET A 453 -1.33 -1.96 18.34
CA MET A 453 -0.82 -2.36 19.66
C MET A 453 0.58 -2.93 19.50
N ARG A 454 1.52 -2.51 20.35
CA ARG A 454 2.89 -3.00 20.33
C ARG A 454 3.21 -3.81 21.58
N ILE A 455 3.89 -4.94 21.41
CA ILE A 455 4.38 -5.79 22.49
C ILE A 455 5.84 -6.11 22.24
N ASP A 456 6.72 -5.61 23.11
CA ASP A 456 8.15 -5.87 23.03
C ASP A 456 8.49 -7.21 23.69
N PHE A 457 9.36 -8.00 23.06
CA PHE A 457 9.79 -9.30 23.55
C PHE A 457 11.20 -9.63 23.09
N GLU A 458 11.78 -10.68 23.69
CA GLU A 458 13.11 -11.19 23.36
C GLU A 458 13.05 -12.66 22.98
N ILE A 459 13.79 -13.03 21.95
CA ILE A 459 13.98 -14.40 21.51
C ILE A 459 15.36 -14.86 21.99
N PRO A 460 15.44 -15.81 22.93
CA PRO A 460 16.72 -16.35 23.39
C PRO A 460 17.33 -17.32 22.35
N ASP A 461 18.65 -17.53 22.43
CA ASP A 461 19.43 -18.30 21.46
C ASP A 461 18.89 -19.72 21.19
N ASN A 462 18.27 -20.35 22.18
CA ASN A 462 17.76 -21.72 22.09
C ASN A 462 16.29 -21.83 21.68
N ALA A 463 15.58 -20.71 21.49
CA ALA A 463 14.17 -20.71 21.16
C ALA A 463 13.94 -20.67 19.64
N LYS A 464 13.30 -21.71 19.12
CA LYS A 464 12.91 -21.80 17.69
C LYS A 464 11.42 -21.68 17.47
N LYS A 465 10.61 -21.83 18.51
CA LYS A 465 9.15 -21.82 18.44
C LYS A 465 8.56 -20.93 19.53
N GLY A 466 7.49 -20.28 19.18
CA GLY A 466 6.67 -19.48 20.08
C GLY A 466 5.19 -19.58 19.73
N SER A 467 4.39 -18.79 20.40
CA SER A 467 2.97 -18.69 20.04
C SER A 467 2.43 -17.29 20.33
N VAL A 468 1.43 -16.89 19.56
CA VAL A 468 0.65 -15.67 19.81
C VAL A 468 -0.78 -16.07 20.13
N THR A 469 -1.33 -15.50 21.20
CA THR A 469 -2.71 -15.71 21.65
C THR A 469 -3.44 -14.37 21.62
N LEU A 470 -4.60 -14.33 21.00
CA LEU A 470 -5.55 -13.23 21.02
C LEU A 470 -6.74 -13.66 21.88
N ALA A 471 -7.02 -12.92 22.93
CA ALA A 471 -8.08 -13.25 23.88
C ALA A 471 -8.94 -12.03 24.19
N VAL A 472 -10.24 -12.26 24.33
CA VAL A 472 -11.23 -11.23 24.64
C VAL A 472 -12.12 -11.74 25.78
N ASP A 473 -12.35 -10.93 26.80
CA ASP A 473 -13.30 -11.26 27.86
C ASP A 473 -14.74 -11.12 27.36
N LYS A 474 -15.70 -11.74 28.06
CA LYS A 474 -17.12 -11.61 27.76
C LYS A 474 -17.60 -10.16 27.87
N GLY A 475 -18.50 -9.73 26.99
CA GLY A 475 -19.07 -8.38 27.00
C GLY A 475 -20.10 -8.17 25.89
N ASN A 476 -20.53 -6.94 25.68
CA ASN A 476 -21.61 -6.61 24.73
C ASN A 476 -21.16 -5.87 23.48
N SER A 477 -19.88 -5.53 23.36
CA SER A 477 -19.32 -4.85 22.22
C SER A 477 -18.48 -5.79 21.35
N VAL A 478 -18.34 -5.46 20.08
CA VAL A 478 -17.45 -6.17 19.15
C VAL A 478 -15.99 -5.83 19.47
N THR A 479 -15.14 -6.84 19.44
CA THR A 479 -13.68 -6.68 19.48
C THR A 479 -13.08 -7.22 18.20
N LYS A 480 -12.13 -6.49 17.61
CA LYS A 480 -11.48 -6.85 16.36
C LYS A 480 -9.97 -6.93 16.53
N PHE A 481 -9.34 -7.83 15.75
CA PHE A 481 -7.90 -7.94 15.61
C PHE A 481 -7.53 -8.13 14.15
N ASP A 482 -6.37 -7.57 13.74
CA ASP A 482 -5.86 -7.70 12.39
C ASP A 482 -4.37 -7.38 12.28
N ASP A 483 -3.76 -7.68 11.13
CA ASP A 483 -2.42 -7.23 10.70
C ASP A 483 -1.28 -7.53 11.68
N LEU A 484 -1.12 -8.79 12.07
CA LEU A 484 -0.03 -9.18 12.94
C LEU A 484 1.32 -9.16 12.21
N ARG A 485 2.31 -8.49 12.78
CA ARG A 485 3.68 -8.49 12.25
C ARG A 485 4.72 -8.48 13.37
N ILE A 486 5.81 -9.21 13.15
CA ILE A 486 6.95 -9.22 14.05
C ILE A 486 8.11 -8.54 13.34
N VAL A 487 8.65 -7.50 13.96
CA VAL A 487 9.78 -6.73 13.44
C VAL A 487 10.93 -6.73 14.44
N GLU A 488 12.16 -6.74 13.95
CA GLU A 488 13.36 -6.57 14.80
C GLU A 488 13.39 -5.13 15.31
N ARG A 489 13.48 -4.93 16.62
CA ARG A 489 13.52 -3.58 17.17
C ARG A 489 14.95 -3.11 17.40
N GLN A 490 15.17 -1.83 17.13
CA GLN A 490 16.46 -1.19 17.25
C GLN A 490 16.63 -0.55 18.64
N THR A 491 15.56 -0.01 19.21
CA THR A 491 15.57 0.69 20.50
C THR A 491 14.50 0.16 21.45
N ASP A 492 14.70 0.36 22.75
CA ASP A 492 13.74 0.01 23.80
C ASP A 492 12.80 1.20 24.05
N ILE A 493 11.74 1.33 23.23
CA ILE A 493 10.76 2.41 23.32
C ILE A 493 9.80 2.21 24.50
N MET A 494 9.30 0.97 24.68
CA MET A 494 8.32 0.65 25.73
C MET A 494 9.00 0.15 26.99
N ASN A 495 8.65 0.78 28.13
CA ASN A 495 9.12 0.40 29.45
C ASN A 495 10.65 0.17 29.51
N PRO A 496 11.47 1.11 29.02
CA PRO A 496 12.93 0.95 29.05
C PRO A 496 13.47 0.79 30.48
N ASP A 497 12.74 1.29 31.46
CA ASP A 497 13.01 1.09 32.90
C ASP A 497 11.70 1.01 33.72
N LYS A 498 11.79 0.94 35.04
CA LYS A 498 10.62 0.76 35.93
C LYS A 498 9.71 1.97 36.03
N GLN A 499 10.19 3.16 35.72
CA GLN A 499 9.46 4.41 35.85
C GLN A 499 8.99 4.94 34.49
N THR A 500 9.69 4.62 33.42
CA THR A 500 9.40 5.10 32.09
C THR A 500 8.39 4.16 31.39
N VAL A 501 7.22 4.67 31.08
CA VAL A 501 6.18 3.96 30.34
C VAL A 501 6.54 3.89 28.86
N ILE A 502 7.04 5.00 28.32
CA ILE A 502 7.48 5.12 26.92
C ILE A 502 8.57 6.18 26.82
N LYS A 503 9.54 5.93 25.95
CA LYS A 503 10.55 6.89 25.50
C LYS A 503 10.68 6.75 23.97
N GLN A 504 10.17 7.71 23.24
CA GLN A 504 10.16 7.73 21.78
C GLN A 504 11.00 8.90 21.26
N ASP A 505 12.12 8.58 20.64
CA ASP A 505 13.04 9.51 19.98
C ASP A 505 12.93 9.47 18.46
N PHE A 506 11.94 8.75 17.92
CA PHE A 506 11.65 8.54 16.51
C PHE A 506 12.78 7.92 15.67
N GLU A 507 13.90 7.56 16.23
CA GLU A 507 15.04 6.96 15.50
C GLU A 507 14.80 5.50 15.09
N ASP A 508 13.88 4.78 15.74
CA ASP A 508 13.50 3.43 15.33
C ASP A 508 12.46 3.46 14.19
N THR A 509 12.95 3.57 12.96
CA THR A 509 12.10 3.59 11.77
C THR A 509 11.42 2.26 11.44
N GLN A 510 11.68 1.19 12.21
CA GLN A 510 10.92 -0.06 12.15
C GLN A 510 9.63 0.02 12.99
N ALA A 511 9.49 1.03 13.84
CA ALA A 511 8.24 1.33 14.51
C ALA A 511 7.14 1.66 13.47
N VAL A 512 5.93 1.15 13.72
CA VAL A 512 4.86 1.23 12.74
C VAL A 512 4.08 2.53 12.88
N GLY A 513 3.93 3.26 11.77
CA GLY A 513 3.18 4.52 11.72
C GLY A 513 3.76 5.61 12.58
N LEU A 514 2.90 6.44 13.17
CA LEU A 514 3.27 7.54 14.06
C LEU A 514 3.38 7.09 15.54
N TYR A 515 3.75 5.85 15.77
CA TYR A 515 3.79 5.26 17.11
C TYR A 515 4.47 6.19 18.13
N PRO A 516 3.87 6.51 19.30
CA PRO A 516 2.66 5.92 19.88
C PRO A 516 1.36 6.70 19.60
N PHE A 517 1.37 7.57 18.61
CA PHE A 517 0.27 8.47 18.29
C PHE A 517 -0.59 7.93 17.15
N VAL A 518 -1.81 8.48 17.08
CA VAL A 518 -2.65 8.47 15.90
C VAL A 518 -2.92 9.90 15.46
N LYS A 519 -3.17 10.09 14.17
CA LYS A 519 -3.57 11.38 13.60
C LYS A 519 -4.99 11.70 14.06
N GLY A 520 -5.19 12.91 14.55
CA GLY A 520 -6.51 13.46 14.92
C GLY A 520 -7.24 14.09 13.72
N SER A 521 -8.32 14.80 14.01
CA SER A 521 -9.21 15.42 13.02
C SER A 521 -8.69 16.70 12.37
N ALA A 522 -7.59 17.26 12.85
CA ALA A 522 -7.02 18.48 12.29
C ALA A 522 -6.48 18.25 10.87
N GLY A 523 -6.65 19.28 10.03
CA GLY A 523 -6.01 19.31 8.70
C GLY A 523 -6.67 18.49 7.61
N GLY A 524 -7.83 17.91 7.87
CA GLY A 524 -8.50 17.13 6.83
C GLY A 524 -7.76 15.84 6.45
N VAL A 525 -8.10 15.31 5.29
CA VAL A 525 -7.67 13.95 4.87
C VAL A 525 -6.67 13.94 3.72
N GLU A 526 -6.25 15.09 3.23
CA GLU A 526 -5.71 15.20 1.87
C GLU A 526 -4.24 14.86 1.69
N ASP A 527 -3.43 14.84 2.72
CA ASP A 527 -2.04 14.45 2.57
C ASP A 527 -1.40 14.02 3.90
N PRO A 528 -0.25 13.39 3.88
CA PRO A 528 0.45 12.99 5.09
C PRO A 528 1.17 14.19 5.74
N ARG A 529 0.41 15.25 6.07
CA ARG A 529 0.96 16.44 6.72
C ARG A 529 1.50 16.18 8.11
N ILE A 530 1.17 15.03 8.69
CA ILE A 530 1.81 14.51 9.90
C ILE A 530 2.62 13.29 9.50
N HIS A 531 3.93 13.37 9.62
CA HIS A 531 4.86 12.35 9.15
C HIS A 531 6.16 12.33 9.99
N LEU A 532 6.98 11.33 9.79
CA LEU A 532 8.36 11.31 10.27
C LEU A 532 9.25 12.02 9.25
N SER A 533 9.83 13.15 9.65
CA SER A 533 10.78 13.90 8.85
C SER A 533 12.19 13.35 8.99
N GLU A 534 12.91 13.20 7.88
CA GLU A 534 14.32 12.78 7.83
C GLU A 534 15.24 13.99 7.72
N ARG A 535 16.34 13.96 8.46
CA ARG A 535 17.36 15.02 8.42
C ARG A 535 18.20 14.97 7.14
N ASN A 536 18.24 16.10 6.45
CA ASN A 536 19.10 16.31 5.28
C ASN A 536 19.78 17.67 5.39
N GLU A 537 20.72 17.81 6.31
CA GLU A 537 21.45 19.07 6.52
C GLU A 537 22.20 19.54 5.28
N PRO A 538 22.30 20.86 5.05
CA PRO A 538 21.74 21.97 5.85
C PRO A 538 20.27 22.32 5.52
N TYR A 539 19.65 21.64 4.62
CA TYR A 539 18.39 22.04 3.96
C TYR A 539 17.15 21.85 4.83
N THR A 540 17.27 21.12 5.92
CA THR A 540 16.19 20.86 6.88
C THR A 540 16.24 21.80 8.09
N GLN A 541 17.14 22.79 8.06
CA GLN A 541 17.35 23.67 9.20
C GLN A 541 16.45 24.91 9.15
N TYR A 542 16.08 25.41 10.34
CA TYR A 542 15.47 26.71 10.49
C TYR A 542 16.26 27.78 9.76
N GLY A 543 15.57 28.69 9.08
CA GLY A 543 16.14 29.82 8.35
C GLY A 543 16.59 29.52 6.92
N TRP A 544 16.75 28.27 6.53
CA TRP A 544 17.06 27.97 5.14
C TRP A 544 15.83 28.23 4.25
N ASN A 545 16.03 29.05 3.23
CA ASN A 545 15.01 29.40 2.23
C ASN A 545 13.62 29.76 2.82
N GLY A 546 13.63 30.40 3.98
CA GLY A 546 12.40 30.85 4.68
C GLY A 546 11.74 29.82 5.57
N ASN A 547 12.36 28.67 5.83
CA ASN A 547 11.87 27.73 6.84
C ASN A 547 11.80 28.37 8.21
N LEU A 548 10.65 28.24 8.87
CA LEU A 548 10.39 28.83 10.17
C LEU A 548 10.55 27.84 11.33
N VAL A 549 10.70 26.55 11.03
CA VAL A 549 11.07 25.48 11.96
C VAL A 549 12.04 24.52 11.26
N SER A 550 12.76 23.73 12.03
CA SER A 550 13.55 22.62 11.50
C SER A 550 12.65 21.44 11.12
N ASP A 551 13.10 20.56 10.24
CA ASP A 551 12.39 19.30 9.95
C ASP A 551 12.75 18.19 10.94
N VAL A 552 13.94 18.27 11.57
CA VAL A 552 14.40 17.34 12.60
C VAL A 552 15.05 18.12 13.74
N LEU A 553 14.66 17.84 14.98
CA LEU A 553 15.20 18.50 16.16
C LEU A 553 16.50 17.83 16.62
N GLU A 554 16.46 16.52 16.86
CA GLU A 554 17.61 15.73 17.30
C GLU A 554 17.73 14.46 16.44
N GLY A 555 18.94 13.88 16.34
CA GLY A 555 19.15 12.67 15.55
C GLY A 555 18.91 12.82 14.07
N ASN A 556 18.25 11.82 13.47
CA ASN A 556 17.94 11.77 12.03
C ASN A 556 16.44 11.91 11.73
N TRP A 557 15.58 11.73 12.71
CA TRP A 557 14.14 11.69 12.55
C TRP A 557 13.42 12.46 13.65
N SER A 558 12.36 13.16 13.30
CA SER A 558 11.41 13.76 14.24
C SER A 558 9.99 13.66 13.71
N LEU A 559 8.99 13.78 14.57
CA LEU A 559 7.58 13.85 14.17
C LEU A 559 7.24 15.27 13.78
N LYS A 560 6.87 15.50 12.52
CA LYS A 560 6.46 16.82 11.99
C LYS A 560 4.99 16.85 11.64
N ALA A 561 4.33 17.93 11.99
CA ALA A 561 2.99 18.31 11.52
C ALA A 561 3.11 19.62 10.74
N HIS A 562 2.81 19.58 9.44
CA HIS A 562 2.94 20.69 8.52
C HIS A 562 1.59 21.30 8.22
N LYS A 563 1.42 22.62 8.48
CA LYS A 563 0.27 23.44 8.09
C LYS A 563 -1.11 22.79 8.36
N GLN A 564 -1.31 22.33 9.58
CA GLN A 564 -2.56 21.66 9.95
C GLN A 564 -3.75 22.63 10.03
N GLY A 565 -4.93 22.17 9.63
CA GLY A 565 -6.20 22.81 9.92
C GLY A 565 -6.56 22.71 11.41
N ALA A 566 -7.65 23.37 11.82
CA ALA A 566 -8.08 23.39 13.22
C ALA A 566 -8.60 22.01 13.69
N GLY A 567 -8.28 21.65 14.92
CA GLY A 567 -8.77 20.42 15.57
C GLY A 567 -7.70 19.68 16.36
N LEU A 568 -8.01 18.46 16.73
CA LEU A 568 -7.05 17.55 17.36
C LEU A 568 -6.01 17.12 16.31
N MET A 569 -4.75 17.40 16.56
CA MET A 569 -3.64 17.08 15.66
C MET A 569 -3.13 15.67 15.87
N LEU A 570 -2.77 15.35 17.11
CA LEU A 570 -2.21 14.06 17.51
C LEU A 570 -2.88 13.58 18.80
N GLN A 571 -2.98 12.26 18.96
CA GLN A 571 -3.50 11.64 20.18
C GLN A 571 -2.78 10.33 20.46
N THR A 572 -2.39 10.10 21.72
CA THR A 572 -1.97 8.78 22.18
C THR A 572 -3.15 7.82 22.25
N ILE A 573 -2.89 6.52 22.22
CA ILE A 573 -3.93 5.50 22.25
C ILE A 573 -3.77 4.55 23.43
N PRO A 574 -4.87 4.07 24.05
CA PRO A 574 -4.82 3.14 25.18
C PRO A 574 -4.15 1.80 24.85
N GLN A 575 -4.12 1.42 23.58
CA GLN A 575 -3.40 0.24 23.10
C GLN A 575 -1.88 0.33 23.39
N ASN A 576 -1.33 1.53 23.44
CA ASN A 576 0.10 1.77 23.62
C ASN A 576 0.43 2.46 24.95
N ILE A 577 -0.32 3.47 25.35
CA ILE A 577 -0.11 4.19 26.60
C ILE A 577 -1.38 4.15 27.42
N LYS A 578 -1.32 3.51 28.57
CA LYS A 578 -2.43 3.47 29.53
C LYS A 578 -2.14 4.38 30.71
N PHE A 579 -2.88 5.46 30.85
CA PHE A 579 -2.92 6.28 32.06
C PHE A 579 -3.87 5.62 33.05
N GLU A 580 -3.33 4.83 33.97
CA GLU A 580 -4.14 4.09 34.94
C GLU A 580 -4.88 5.04 35.89
N PRO A 581 -6.10 4.68 36.34
CA PRO A 581 -6.90 5.51 37.23
C PRO A 581 -6.12 5.97 38.47
N ASN A 582 -6.22 7.28 38.76
CA ASN A 582 -5.63 7.93 39.93
C ASN A 582 -4.09 7.77 40.07
N LYS A 583 -3.41 7.33 39.03
CA LYS A 583 -1.96 7.39 38.97
C LYS A 583 -1.50 8.68 38.31
N LYS A 584 -0.39 9.21 38.80
CA LYS A 584 0.25 10.42 38.31
C LYS A 584 1.36 10.06 37.33
N TYR A 585 1.38 10.75 36.20
CA TYR A 585 2.34 10.61 35.14
C TYR A 585 2.93 11.97 34.81
N THR A 586 4.18 11.99 34.33
CA THR A 586 4.79 13.15 33.70
C THR A 586 4.94 12.90 32.23
N VAL A 587 4.43 13.79 31.38
CA VAL A 587 4.60 13.79 29.93
C VAL A 587 5.57 14.89 29.56
N GLN A 588 6.59 14.55 28.78
CA GLN A 588 7.66 15.45 28.33
C GLN A 588 7.93 15.26 26.85
N PHE A 589 8.30 16.33 26.14
CA PHE A 589 8.85 16.28 24.80
C PHE A 589 9.55 17.59 24.44
N ASP A 590 10.44 17.53 23.44
CA ASP A 590 11.04 18.70 22.83
C ASP A 590 10.27 19.11 21.59
N TYR A 591 10.15 20.42 21.32
CA TYR A 591 9.38 20.90 20.19
C TYR A 591 9.86 22.22 19.61
N GLN A 592 9.53 22.47 18.35
CA GLN A 592 9.53 23.79 17.70
C GLN A 592 8.18 24.05 17.04
N THR A 593 7.81 25.33 16.93
CA THR A 593 6.65 25.77 16.15
C THR A 593 6.86 27.20 15.69
N ASP A 594 6.25 27.56 14.57
CA ASP A 594 6.19 28.93 14.06
C ASP A 594 4.89 29.66 14.41
N GLY A 595 4.05 29.04 15.23
CA GLY A 595 2.76 29.57 15.66
C GLY A 595 2.73 30.00 17.11
N GLU A 596 2.54 31.29 17.38
CA GLU A 596 2.26 31.82 18.74
C GLU A 596 0.83 31.48 19.14
N ASN A 597 0.65 30.77 20.28
CA ASN A 597 -0.67 30.40 20.85
C ASN A 597 -1.56 29.56 19.91
N VAL A 598 -0.96 28.83 18.98
CA VAL A 598 -1.68 27.99 18.01
C VAL A 598 -1.90 26.58 18.53
N PHE A 599 -0.92 26.03 19.25
CA PHE A 599 -0.92 24.64 19.72
C PHE A 599 -1.18 24.56 21.23
N THR A 600 -1.95 23.56 21.65
CA THR A 600 -2.27 23.29 23.04
C THR A 600 -2.15 21.80 23.31
N ALA A 601 -1.35 21.43 24.33
CA ALA A 601 -1.30 20.07 24.83
C ALA A 601 -2.37 19.84 25.90
N GLY A 602 -2.88 18.62 25.98
CA GLY A 602 -3.92 18.33 26.97
C GLY A 602 -4.33 16.88 27.03
N THR A 603 -5.33 16.61 27.84
CA THR A 603 -5.91 15.28 28.03
C THR A 603 -7.33 15.20 27.50
N ILE A 604 -7.70 13.99 27.09
CA ILE A 604 -9.06 13.62 26.70
C ILE A 604 -9.44 12.41 27.55
N ASN A 605 -10.61 12.45 28.20
CA ASN A 605 -11.12 11.34 29.00
C ASN A 605 -12.28 10.67 28.25
N GLY A 606 -11.98 9.53 27.60
CA GLY A 606 -12.92 8.88 26.71
C GLY A 606 -12.81 9.38 25.27
N GLU A 607 -13.91 9.32 24.52
CA GLU A 607 -13.97 9.81 23.13
C GLU A 607 -14.05 11.34 23.06
N LEU A 608 -13.33 11.92 22.11
CA LEU A 608 -13.46 13.33 21.76
C LEU A 608 -14.72 13.53 20.90
N LYS A 609 -15.83 13.92 21.53
CA LYS A 609 -17.10 14.22 20.83
C LYS A 609 -17.24 15.67 20.43
N ASN A 610 -16.60 16.54 21.19
CA ASN A 610 -16.55 17.98 20.94
C ASN A 610 -15.28 18.59 21.58
N ASN A 611 -14.94 19.81 21.20
CA ASN A 611 -13.70 20.46 21.66
C ASN A 611 -13.64 20.65 23.19
N ASN A 612 -14.78 20.65 23.90
CA ASN A 612 -14.80 20.81 25.37
C ASN A 612 -14.34 19.53 26.10
N ASP A 613 -14.28 18.39 25.43
CA ASP A 613 -13.76 17.13 25.98
C ASP A 613 -12.24 17.16 26.09
N PHE A 614 -11.57 18.07 25.40
CA PHE A 614 -10.14 18.35 25.50
C PHE A 614 -9.86 19.27 26.68
N LYS A 615 -9.01 18.85 27.60
CA LYS A 615 -8.61 19.60 28.80
C LYS A 615 -7.14 20.01 28.69
N PRO A 616 -6.83 21.30 28.51
CA PRO A 616 -5.45 21.78 28.48
C PRO A 616 -4.67 21.38 29.73
N VAL A 617 -3.42 20.94 29.56
CA VAL A 617 -2.49 20.57 30.62
C VAL A 617 -1.11 21.12 30.28
N GLY A 618 -0.47 21.77 31.25
CA GLY A 618 0.81 22.43 31.01
C GLY A 618 0.68 23.63 30.06
N GLU A 619 1.80 24.13 29.61
CA GLU A 619 1.87 25.28 28.73
C GLU A 619 2.80 25.00 27.55
N LEU A 620 2.28 25.10 26.33
CA LEU A 620 3.06 25.15 25.10
C LEU A 620 3.34 26.62 24.78
N THR A 621 4.48 27.12 25.23
CA THR A 621 4.91 28.47 24.88
C THR A 621 5.62 28.46 23.54
N SER A 622 5.18 29.26 22.61
CA SER A 622 5.86 29.45 21.32
C SER A 622 6.01 30.92 20.99
N THR A 623 7.16 31.25 20.46
CA THR A 623 7.40 32.54 19.80
C THR A 623 7.54 32.25 18.32
N ALA A 624 6.70 32.88 17.51
CA ALA A 624 6.73 32.67 16.07
C ALA A 624 8.14 32.94 15.52
N ALA A 625 8.60 32.02 14.67
CA ALA A 625 9.83 32.14 13.89
C ALA A 625 11.14 32.37 14.69
N ASP A 626 11.20 31.97 15.95
CA ASP A 626 12.45 32.08 16.74
C ASP A 626 13.42 30.90 16.53
N GLY A 627 12.95 29.81 15.93
CA GLY A 627 13.78 28.62 15.61
C GLY A 627 14.37 27.89 16.82
N GLN A 628 13.94 28.23 18.02
CA GLN A 628 14.48 27.63 19.25
C GLN A 628 13.70 26.36 19.60
N THR A 629 14.44 25.31 19.90
CA THR A 629 13.86 24.11 20.51
C THR A 629 13.46 24.42 21.95
N LYS A 630 12.22 24.12 22.29
CA LYS A 630 11.61 24.29 23.60
C LYS A 630 11.29 22.96 24.20
N HIS A 631 11.20 22.92 25.52
CA HIS A 631 10.83 21.73 26.28
C HIS A 631 9.43 21.87 26.86
N TYR A 632 8.62 20.84 26.69
CA TYR A 632 7.31 20.71 27.33
C TYR A 632 7.37 19.67 28.44
N GLU A 633 6.83 20.00 29.60
CA GLU A 633 6.62 19.07 30.70
C GLU A 633 5.29 19.36 31.38
N ALA A 634 4.52 18.30 31.63
CA ALA A 634 3.26 18.42 32.37
C ALA A 634 2.92 17.15 33.14
N GLU A 635 2.23 17.34 34.26
CA GLU A 635 1.70 16.26 35.07
C GLU A 635 0.28 15.90 34.66
N ILE A 636 0.02 14.60 34.50
CA ILE A 636 -1.29 14.05 34.15
C ILE A 636 -1.70 13.04 35.20
N ILE A 637 -2.95 13.11 35.65
CA ILE A 637 -3.55 12.08 36.50
C ILE A 637 -4.56 11.30 35.66
N GLY A 638 -4.40 9.97 35.62
CA GLY A 638 -5.34 9.10 34.92
C GLY A 638 -6.76 9.22 35.52
N ASP A 639 -7.73 9.42 34.66
CA ASP A 639 -9.14 9.50 35.04
C ASP A 639 -9.65 8.17 35.62
N ALA A 640 -10.67 8.24 36.47
CA ALA A 640 -11.27 7.08 37.13
C ALA A 640 -11.80 6.00 36.13
N SER A 641 -12.17 6.39 34.91
CA SER A 641 -12.58 5.46 33.85
C SER A 641 -11.42 4.67 33.24
N GLY A 642 -10.17 5.13 33.40
CA GLY A 642 -8.98 4.56 32.76
C GLY A 642 -8.91 4.80 31.24
N ASN A 643 -9.65 5.77 30.73
CA ASN A 643 -9.75 6.10 29.31
C ASN A 643 -9.06 7.44 28.96
N THR A 644 -8.14 7.88 29.80
CA THR A 644 -7.34 9.10 29.55
C THR A 644 -6.38 8.86 28.39
N THR A 645 -6.31 9.83 27.48
CA THR A 645 -5.30 9.94 26.45
C THR A 645 -4.67 11.33 26.48
N PHE A 646 -3.47 11.47 25.96
CA PHE A 646 -2.78 12.74 25.79
C PHE A 646 -2.86 13.14 24.32
N GLY A 647 -3.07 14.43 24.04
CA GLY A 647 -3.16 14.92 22.67
C GLY A 647 -2.64 16.36 22.52
N ILE A 648 -2.45 16.76 21.27
CA ILE A 648 -2.12 18.12 20.87
C ILE A 648 -3.22 18.62 19.96
N PHE A 649 -3.80 19.75 20.35
CA PHE A 649 -4.84 20.47 19.62
C PHE A 649 -4.22 21.68 18.91
N THR A 650 -4.72 22.02 17.74
CA THR A 650 -4.33 23.21 17.00
C THR A 650 -5.53 24.07 16.63
N THR A 651 -5.37 25.38 16.69
CA THR A 651 -6.37 26.34 16.21
C THR A 651 -6.38 26.46 14.68
N GLY A 652 -5.45 25.82 14.00
CA GLY A 652 -5.20 25.96 12.57
C GLY A 652 -4.14 27.02 12.27
N ALA A 653 -4.43 27.92 11.38
CA ALA A 653 -3.54 29.04 10.99
C ALA A 653 -2.31 28.62 10.15
N ASP A 654 -2.34 27.44 9.51
CA ASP A 654 -1.28 26.96 8.60
C ASP A 654 0.13 27.03 9.24
N LYS A 655 0.23 26.61 10.49
CA LYS A 655 1.47 26.62 11.27
C LYS A 655 2.05 25.22 11.41
N ASP A 656 3.36 25.15 11.48
CA ASP A 656 4.12 23.93 11.65
C ASP A 656 4.36 23.63 13.12
N PHE A 657 4.40 22.34 13.43
CA PHE A 657 4.79 21.81 14.73
C PHE A 657 5.68 20.61 14.53
N ILE A 658 6.82 20.59 15.25
CA ILE A 658 7.71 19.45 15.23
C ILE A 658 7.96 18.98 16.66
N MET A 659 8.04 17.68 16.88
CA MET A 659 8.20 17.04 18.17
C MET A 659 9.31 15.99 18.13
N ASP A 660 10.04 15.93 19.23
CA ASP A 660 11.03 14.90 19.47
C ASP A 660 11.09 14.50 20.95
N ASN A 661 11.82 13.43 21.28
CA ASN A 661 12.07 12.98 22.65
C ASN A 661 10.82 12.82 23.52
N PHE A 662 9.74 12.31 22.94
CA PHE A 662 8.49 12.11 23.68
C PHE A 662 8.64 11.03 24.76
N THR A 663 8.42 11.42 26.00
CA THR A 663 8.59 10.54 27.18
C THR A 663 7.38 10.62 28.10
N VAL A 664 6.95 9.47 28.60
CA VAL A 664 5.96 9.39 29.67
C VAL A 664 6.55 8.58 30.81
N THR A 665 6.61 9.16 31.99
CA THR A 665 7.03 8.50 33.22
C THR A 665 5.88 8.39 34.23
N VAL A 666 5.93 7.38 35.10
CA VAL A 666 4.97 7.18 36.18
C VAL A 666 5.61 7.45 37.53
N GLU A 667 4.92 8.17 38.39
CA GLU A 667 5.41 8.43 39.73
C GLU A 667 5.49 7.10 40.54
N SER A 668 6.66 6.83 41.13
CA SER A 668 6.84 5.66 42.01
C SER A 668 5.97 5.84 43.26
N LYS A 669 5.16 4.85 43.59
CA LYS A 669 4.56 4.83 44.93
C LYS A 669 5.71 4.82 45.96
N LYS A 670 5.77 5.88 46.76
CA LYS A 670 6.66 5.93 47.95
C LYS A 670 6.30 4.83 48.95
#